data_a48f2a7bd51fc7bbd2339729154d4ad7
#
_entry.id   a48f2a7bd51fc7bbd2339729154d4ad7
#
_cell.length_a   1.000
_cell.length_b   1.000
_cell.length_c   1.000
_cell.angle_alpha   90.00
_cell.angle_beta   90.00
_cell.angle_gamma   90.00
#
_symmetry.space_group_name_H-M   'P 1'
#
loop_
_entity.id
_entity.type
_entity.pdbx_description
1 polymer ?
#
loop_
_entity_poly.entity_id
_entity_poly.type
_entity_poly.pdbx_seq_one_letter_code
_entity_poly.pdbx_strand_id
1 'polypeptide(L)'
;MKKTFAILALGLTAIAGHAATPLWMRDVQISPDGTEIAFCYKGDIYKVPVKGGTATQLTTQESYECIPIWSPDGKQIAFASDRYGNFDVFVMPADGGTARRLTTHSTGELPSAFTPDGKYILFSASIQDPANSALFPTSAMTELYKVPATGGRTEQVLGTPAEAVCFDKAGQQFLYQDRKGFEDEWRKHHTSSITRDIWLYDAKTGAHTNLTNREGEDRNPVLSPDGRTVYFLSERNGGSFNVYAFPLAQPREVKPITSFKTHPVRFLSMSDGGTLCYGYDGEIYTQQPDATPKKVAIEIVRDDQPQFANLQPSDGATSATVSPDGKQIAFTLRGEVFVTSADYATTKQITHTPAREAGLSFAPDNRTLAYASERGGNWQLYLAKIARKEDPNFPNATLIEEEVLLPSTTVERAYPQFSPDGKELAFIEDRIRLMVLNLETKKVRQITDGSTWYSTSGGFDYSWSPDGKWFTLEFTGNKHDPYSDIGLVSAQGGGKITNLTNSGYMSGYPRFALDGNAILFTTERYGMRAHASWGSLNDAMLVFLNQDAYDKYCLSKEDYELRKELEKEQKKSAGKDTPKDENKDKKKKDDKKDSNTDKKDDQPKDIVVELKGIEDRVVRLTPNSSDMGSTIISKDGETLYYLAAFEGGYDLWKMNLRKKETRLLHKMNAGWADMQLDKNGKNLFLLGSRKMQKMDTSSDALTPITFQVNAKMDLAAEREYMFDHVYRQQQKRFYNTSMHGVDWDKMTAAYRRFLPHIDNNYDFAELLSEWLGELNVSHTGGRFYPKGQSEPTASLGLFFDWNYTGKGMLIAEVVEKGPFDTANTRVKAGTVIEKIDGVEITPDADYYTLLNNKARKKTLVSLFNPQTKERWEEVIIPITNGAFSNLLYARWVKQRAADVD
;
A
#
# COMPACT_ATOMS: atom_id res chain seq x y z
N MET A 1 -67.68 -11.57 -27.08
CA MET A 1 -66.41 -11.47 -26.41
C MET A 1 -65.29 -11.45 -27.45
N LYS A 2 -64.89 -10.28 -27.88
CA LYS A 2 -63.76 -10.08 -28.80
C LYS A 2 -62.51 -9.70 -28.02
N LYS A 3 -61.48 -10.50 -28.07
CA LYS A 3 -60.16 -10.18 -27.51
C LYS A 3 -59.34 -9.49 -28.57
N THR A 4 -59.04 -8.22 -28.31
CA THR A 4 -58.16 -7.41 -29.17
C THR A 4 -56.73 -7.66 -28.71
N PHE A 5 -55.91 -8.24 -29.56
CA PHE A 5 -54.45 -8.32 -29.40
C PHE A 5 -53.82 -7.00 -29.84
N ALA A 6 -53.20 -6.29 -28.91
CA ALA A 6 -52.33 -5.15 -29.25
C ALA A 6 -50.93 -5.71 -29.52
N ILE A 7 -50.47 -5.58 -30.73
CA ILE A 7 -49.11 -5.86 -31.17
C ILE A 7 -48.28 -4.61 -30.81
N LEU A 8 -47.41 -4.78 -29.82
CA LEU A 8 -46.39 -3.76 -29.52
C LEU A 8 -45.25 -3.89 -30.52
N ALA A 9 -45.18 -3.00 -31.48
CA ALA A 9 -44.02 -2.87 -32.39
C ALA A 9 -42.85 -2.29 -31.58
N LEU A 10 -41.89 -3.11 -31.18
CA LEU A 10 -40.59 -2.64 -30.74
C LEU A 10 -39.85 -2.04 -31.94
N GLY A 11 -39.76 -0.73 -31.97
CA GLY A 11 -38.86 -0.02 -32.90
C GLY A 11 -37.42 -0.33 -32.48
N LEU A 12 -36.72 -1.10 -33.31
CA LEU A 12 -35.26 -1.13 -33.27
C LEU A 12 -34.75 0.25 -33.70
N THR A 13 -34.52 1.13 -32.76
CA THR A 13 -33.59 2.25 -32.98
C THR A 13 -32.20 1.65 -33.06
N ALA A 14 -31.64 1.62 -34.28
CA ALA A 14 -30.22 1.40 -34.48
C ALA A 14 -29.50 2.49 -33.67
N ILE A 15 -28.91 2.14 -32.55
CA ILE A 15 -27.92 2.94 -31.86
C ILE A 15 -26.73 2.93 -32.81
N ALA A 16 -26.67 3.97 -33.70
CA ALA A 16 -25.42 4.32 -34.34
C ALA A 16 -24.43 4.58 -33.19
N GLY A 17 -23.50 3.69 -32.98
CA GLY A 17 -22.42 3.88 -32.02
C GLY A 17 -21.70 5.18 -32.44
N HIS A 18 -21.98 6.27 -31.78
CA HIS A 18 -21.11 7.45 -31.84
C HIS A 18 -19.84 7.00 -31.13
N ALA A 19 -18.73 6.94 -31.88
CA ALA A 19 -17.41 6.83 -31.29
C ALA A 19 -17.30 7.98 -30.27
N ALA A 20 -17.26 7.62 -28.99
CA ALA A 20 -17.12 8.62 -27.94
C ALA A 20 -15.77 9.30 -28.14
N THR A 21 -15.73 10.61 -28.10
CA THR A 21 -14.46 11.35 -28.11
C THR A 21 -13.61 10.85 -26.96
N PRO A 22 -12.41 10.30 -27.21
CA PRO A 22 -11.57 9.77 -26.15
C PRO A 22 -11.14 10.94 -25.23
N LEU A 23 -11.16 10.67 -23.92
CA LEU A 23 -10.61 11.57 -22.91
C LEU A 23 -9.49 10.85 -22.18
N TRP A 24 -8.66 11.62 -21.44
CA TRP A 24 -7.51 11.09 -20.71
C TRP A 24 -6.39 10.58 -21.63
N MET A 25 -6.14 11.32 -22.74
CA MET A 25 -4.97 11.12 -23.58
C MET A 25 -3.75 11.78 -22.92
N ARG A 26 -2.67 11.00 -22.75
CA ARG A 26 -1.49 11.37 -21.95
C ARG A 26 -0.21 11.34 -22.79
N ASP A 27 0.88 11.90 -22.25
CA ASP A 27 2.23 11.88 -22.83
C ASP A 27 2.30 12.32 -24.31
N VAL A 28 1.68 13.45 -24.58
CA VAL A 28 1.48 13.95 -25.95
C VAL A 28 2.77 14.49 -26.55
N GLN A 29 3.16 13.99 -27.73
CA GLN A 29 4.36 14.39 -28.45
C GLN A 29 4.09 14.61 -29.94
N ILE A 30 4.34 15.82 -30.44
CA ILE A 30 4.27 16.10 -31.88
C ILE A 30 5.53 15.62 -32.58
N SER A 31 5.40 15.05 -33.79
CA SER A 31 6.53 14.65 -34.62
C SER A 31 7.42 15.85 -35.02
N PRO A 32 8.74 15.64 -35.28
CA PRO A 32 9.61 16.74 -35.68
C PRO A 32 9.12 17.51 -36.89
N ASP A 33 8.58 16.82 -37.90
CA ASP A 33 8.00 17.45 -39.10
C ASP A 33 6.63 18.12 -38.89
N GLY A 34 6.03 17.96 -37.73
CA GLY A 34 4.75 18.52 -37.33
C GLY A 34 3.53 17.90 -38.02
N THR A 35 3.64 16.70 -38.58
CA THR A 35 2.55 16.04 -39.32
C THR A 35 1.74 15.06 -38.47
N GLU A 36 2.32 14.45 -37.46
CA GLU A 36 1.71 13.44 -36.59
C GLU A 36 1.90 13.77 -35.09
N ILE A 37 1.07 13.20 -34.26
CA ILE A 37 1.11 13.31 -32.81
C ILE A 37 1.10 11.88 -32.24
N ALA A 38 2.09 11.51 -31.42
CA ALA A 38 2.08 10.30 -30.60
C ALA A 38 1.52 10.63 -29.22
N PHE A 39 0.79 9.71 -28.62
CA PHE A 39 0.20 9.87 -27.30
C PHE A 39 -0.11 8.52 -26.67
N CYS A 40 -0.34 8.51 -25.34
CA CYS A 40 -0.78 7.34 -24.60
C CYS A 40 -2.29 7.38 -24.36
N TYR A 41 -2.94 6.25 -24.50
CA TYR A 41 -4.35 6.08 -24.18
C TYR A 41 -4.59 4.64 -23.69
N LYS A 42 -5.13 4.50 -22.47
CA LYS A 42 -5.41 3.20 -21.83
C LYS A 42 -4.19 2.27 -21.80
N GLY A 43 -3.00 2.80 -21.53
CA GLY A 43 -1.77 2.03 -21.41
C GLY A 43 -1.10 1.62 -22.72
N ASP A 44 -1.62 2.05 -23.88
CA ASP A 44 -1.03 1.83 -25.19
C ASP A 44 -0.59 3.14 -25.86
N ILE A 45 0.37 3.04 -26.78
CA ILE A 45 0.82 4.15 -27.60
C ILE A 45 0.00 4.20 -28.90
N TYR A 46 -0.50 5.38 -29.21
CA TYR A 46 -1.23 5.71 -30.42
C TYR A 46 -0.53 6.82 -31.18
N LYS A 47 -0.83 6.93 -32.48
CA LYS A 47 -0.52 8.10 -33.27
C LYS A 47 -1.73 8.59 -34.09
N VAL A 48 -1.77 9.88 -34.36
CA VAL A 48 -2.83 10.54 -35.15
C VAL A 48 -2.23 11.67 -35.99
N PRO A 49 -2.77 11.95 -37.21
CA PRO A 49 -2.39 13.16 -37.95
C PRO A 49 -2.67 14.43 -37.13
N VAL A 50 -1.82 15.43 -37.21
CA VAL A 50 -2.00 16.74 -36.53
C VAL A 50 -3.33 17.43 -36.88
N LYS A 51 -3.92 17.11 -38.03
CA LYS A 51 -5.23 17.58 -38.44
C LYS A 51 -6.40 16.86 -37.77
N GLY A 52 -6.12 15.80 -37.01
CA GLY A 52 -7.11 14.90 -36.40
C GLY A 52 -7.53 13.78 -37.34
N GLY A 53 -8.51 13.00 -36.89
CA GLY A 53 -9.02 11.80 -37.53
C GLY A 53 -8.89 10.55 -36.66
N THR A 54 -8.94 9.38 -37.29
CA THR A 54 -8.82 8.11 -36.57
C THR A 54 -7.37 7.85 -36.16
N ALA A 55 -7.12 7.62 -34.86
CA ALA A 55 -5.81 7.29 -34.36
C ALA A 55 -5.45 5.83 -34.64
N THR A 56 -4.18 5.58 -34.90
CA THR A 56 -3.63 4.23 -35.10
C THR A 56 -2.97 3.77 -33.82
N GLN A 57 -3.35 2.60 -33.31
CA GLN A 57 -2.70 1.95 -32.18
C GLN A 57 -1.36 1.34 -32.62
N LEU A 58 -0.28 1.64 -31.91
CA LEU A 58 1.07 1.20 -32.22
C LEU A 58 1.54 0.04 -31.32
N THR A 59 1.04 -0.02 -30.08
CA THR A 59 1.33 -1.11 -29.13
C THR A 59 0.06 -1.85 -28.75
N THR A 60 0.18 -3.14 -28.42
CA THR A 60 -0.96 -4.04 -28.13
C THR A 60 -0.63 -5.06 -27.04
N GLN A 61 0.42 -4.84 -26.27
CA GLN A 61 0.80 -5.73 -25.18
C GLN A 61 -0.09 -5.52 -23.96
N GLU A 62 -0.18 -6.52 -23.07
CA GLU A 62 -0.89 -6.37 -21.79
C GLU A 62 -0.17 -5.46 -20.77
N SER A 63 1.04 -5.00 -21.12
CA SER A 63 1.85 -4.07 -20.34
C SER A 63 1.34 -2.64 -20.44
N TYR A 64 1.86 -1.78 -19.57
CA TYR A 64 1.61 -0.34 -19.64
C TYR A 64 2.76 0.33 -20.42
N GLU A 65 2.43 1.00 -21.51
CA GLU A 65 3.35 1.81 -22.31
C GLU A 65 3.07 3.30 -22.15
N CYS A 66 4.15 4.09 -21.96
CA CYS A 66 4.03 5.52 -21.72
C CYS A 66 5.25 6.31 -22.25
N ILE A 67 5.16 7.62 -22.22
CA ILE A 67 6.22 8.58 -22.58
C ILE A 67 6.81 8.29 -23.97
N PRO A 68 6.00 8.29 -25.05
CA PRO A 68 6.51 8.17 -26.41
C PRO A 68 7.33 9.40 -26.77
N ILE A 69 8.54 9.22 -27.33
CA ILE A 69 9.40 10.28 -27.87
C ILE A 69 9.84 9.95 -29.30
N TRP A 70 9.80 10.94 -30.18
CA TRP A 70 10.18 10.78 -31.56
C TRP A 70 11.69 10.88 -31.78
N SER A 71 12.25 10.04 -32.66
CA SER A 71 13.59 10.27 -33.20
C SER A 71 13.64 11.55 -34.04
N PRO A 72 14.82 12.22 -34.14
CA PRO A 72 14.92 13.49 -34.90
C PRO A 72 14.53 13.37 -36.38
N ASP A 73 14.67 12.18 -36.99
CA ASP A 73 14.27 11.91 -38.36
C ASP A 73 12.79 11.47 -38.52
N GLY A 74 12.07 11.38 -37.40
CA GLY A 74 10.66 10.97 -37.36
C GLY A 74 10.39 9.50 -37.66
N LYS A 75 11.43 8.63 -37.74
CA LYS A 75 11.26 7.23 -38.17
C LYS A 75 11.12 6.24 -37.04
N GLN A 76 11.44 6.64 -35.82
CA GLN A 76 11.35 5.79 -34.63
C GLN A 76 10.65 6.51 -33.51
N ILE A 77 10.03 5.72 -32.62
CA ILE A 77 9.48 6.16 -31.34
C ILE A 77 10.15 5.33 -30.26
N ALA A 78 10.79 6.00 -29.27
CA ALA A 78 11.19 5.36 -28.04
C ALA A 78 10.12 5.62 -26.96
N PHE A 79 9.98 4.69 -26.01
CA PHE A 79 8.93 4.75 -25.00
C PHE A 79 9.32 3.90 -23.78
N ALA A 80 8.64 4.10 -22.65
CA ALA A 80 8.75 3.25 -21.49
C ALA A 80 7.70 2.13 -21.53
N SER A 81 8.07 0.93 -21.08
CA SER A 81 7.13 -0.19 -20.94
C SER A 81 7.49 -1.07 -19.74
N ASP A 82 6.47 -1.52 -18.98
CA ASP A 82 6.65 -2.37 -17.79
C ASP A 82 6.51 -3.88 -18.10
N ARG A 83 6.61 -4.30 -19.34
CA ARG A 83 6.43 -5.70 -19.78
C ARG A 83 7.37 -6.72 -19.15
N TYR A 84 8.43 -6.27 -18.48
CA TYR A 84 9.36 -7.10 -17.70
C TYR A 84 9.31 -6.81 -16.18
N GLY A 85 8.25 -6.11 -15.72
CA GLY A 85 7.95 -5.90 -14.30
C GLY A 85 8.43 -4.57 -13.72
N ASN A 86 9.16 -3.78 -14.49
CA ASN A 86 9.51 -2.38 -14.25
C ASN A 86 9.57 -1.65 -15.59
N PHE A 87 9.54 -0.33 -15.55
CA PHE A 87 9.68 0.46 -16.78
C PHE A 87 11.08 0.39 -17.33
N ASP A 88 11.20 -0.11 -18.55
CA ASP A 88 12.42 -0.12 -19.35
C ASP A 88 12.24 0.75 -20.59
N VAL A 89 13.35 1.22 -21.18
CA VAL A 89 13.34 1.96 -22.44
C VAL A 89 13.25 0.98 -23.61
N PHE A 90 12.26 1.21 -24.46
CA PHE A 90 12.04 0.50 -25.72
C PHE A 90 12.14 1.44 -26.91
N VAL A 91 12.38 0.89 -28.10
CA VAL A 91 12.31 1.61 -29.37
C VAL A 91 11.59 0.78 -30.42
N MET A 92 10.77 1.41 -31.25
CA MET A 92 10.07 0.79 -32.38
C MET A 92 10.07 1.72 -33.61
N PRO A 93 9.78 1.18 -34.83
CA PRO A 93 9.48 2.03 -35.98
C PRO A 93 8.27 2.96 -35.70
N ALA A 94 8.27 4.16 -36.25
CA ALA A 94 7.20 5.14 -36.07
C ALA A 94 5.83 4.68 -36.61
N ASP A 95 5.82 3.72 -37.53
CA ASP A 95 4.59 3.11 -38.06
C ASP A 95 4.14 1.85 -37.30
N GLY A 96 4.76 1.59 -36.12
CA GLY A 96 4.53 0.40 -35.34
C GLY A 96 5.37 -0.78 -35.78
N GLY A 97 5.16 -1.93 -35.14
CA GLY A 97 5.92 -3.16 -35.36
C GLY A 97 6.62 -3.64 -34.08
N THR A 98 7.62 -4.53 -34.24
CA THR A 98 8.31 -5.11 -33.09
C THR A 98 9.14 -4.08 -32.35
N ALA A 99 8.79 -3.84 -31.09
CA ALA A 99 9.58 -3.02 -30.19
C ALA A 99 10.78 -3.79 -29.64
N ARG A 100 11.94 -3.13 -29.53
CA ARG A 100 13.17 -3.67 -28.97
C ARG A 100 13.45 -3.04 -27.62
N ARG A 101 13.68 -3.86 -26.59
CA ARG A 101 14.16 -3.45 -25.27
C ARG A 101 15.61 -2.95 -25.38
N LEU A 102 15.91 -1.79 -24.81
CA LEU A 102 17.23 -1.17 -24.83
C LEU A 102 17.92 -1.21 -23.46
N THR A 103 17.16 -1.18 -22.38
CA THR A 103 17.65 -1.16 -21.01
C THR A 103 17.04 -2.30 -20.20
N THR A 104 17.73 -2.76 -19.14
CA THR A 104 17.31 -3.95 -18.37
C THR A 104 17.55 -3.84 -16.86
N HIS A 105 17.92 -2.67 -16.34
CA HIS A 105 18.06 -2.48 -14.90
C HIS A 105 16.69 -2.50 -14.21
N SER A 106 16.62 -3.04 -12.99
CA SER A 106 15.34 -3.20 -12.27
C SER A 106 14.78 -1.95 -11.63
N THR A 107 15.37 -0.77 -11.82
CA THR A 107 14.74 0.53 -11.49
C THR A 107 13.90 1.00 -12.68
N GLY A 108 12.94 1.91 -12.43
CA GLY A 108 12.20 2.52 -13.53
C GLY A 108 13.10 3.41 -14.38
N GLU A 109 13.13 3.16 -15.69
CA GLU A 109 13.93 3.86 -16.69
C GLU A 109 12.99 4.58 -17.66
N LEU A 110 12.93 5.91 -17.55
CA LEU A 110 11.96 6.74 -18.27
C LEU A 110 12.64 7.58 -19.36
N PRO A 111 12.31 7.37 -20.66
CA PRO A 111 12.93 8.10 -21.75
C PRO A 111 12.59 9.58 -21.70
N SER A 112 13.53 10.43 -22.11
CA SER A 112 13.40 11.88 -22.08
C SER A 112 13.61 12.53 -23.44
N ALA A 113 14.67 12.16 -24.16
CA ALA A 113 14.96 12.72 -25.50
C ALA A 113 15.88 11.80 -26.31
N PHE A 114 15.79 11.83 -27.63
CA PHE A 114 16.88 11.41 -28.50
C PHE A 114 17.95 12.50 -28.57
N THR A 115 19.21 12.13 -28.74
CA THR A 115 20.24 13.08 -29.15
C THR A 115 19.93 13.60 -30.56
N PRO A 116 20.33 14.84 -30.92
CA PRO A 116 20.03 15.42 -32.25
C PRO A 116 20.56 14.62 -33.44
N ASP A 117 21.61 13.81 -33.23
CA ASP A 117 22.15 12.89 -34.25
C ASP A 117 21.40 11.53 -34.29
N GLY A 118 20.41 11.31 -33.43
CA GLY A 118 19.59 10.11 -33.36
C GLY A 118 20.31 8.86 -32.82
N LYS A 119 21.56 8.98 -32.34
CA LYS A 119 22.34 7.82 -31.93
C LYS A 119 22.06 7.31 -30.54
N TYR A 120 21.63 8.18 -29.63
CA TYR A 120 21.38 7.83 -28.23
C TYR A 120 19.98 8.29 -27.81
N ILE A 121 19.47 7.59 -26.82
CA ILE A 121 18.25 7.96 -26.08
C ILE A 121 18.68 8.30 -24.66
N LEU A 122 18.33 9.49 -24.19
CA LEU A 122 18.47 9.91 -22.81
C LEU A 122 17.27 9.44 -22.01
N PHE A 123 17.54 9.00 -20.78
CA PHE A 123 16.50 8.58 -19.85
C PHE A 123 16.90 8.88 -18.40
N SER A 124 15.89 9.07 -17.55
CA SER A 124 16.06 9.28 -16.11
C SER A 124 15.85 7.95 -15.38
N ALA A 125 16.72 7.65 -14.43
CA ALA A 125 16.64 6.44 -13.59
C ALA A 125 17.38 6.64 -12.27
N SER A 126 17.04 5.88 -11.24
CA SER A 126 17.77 5.85 -9.96
C SER A 126 18.64 4.60 -9.91
N ILE A 127 19.72 4.58 -10.69
CA ILE A 127 20.64 3.43 -10.75
C ILE A 127 21.76 3.59 -9.73
N GLN A 128 22.51 4.69 -9.82
CA GLN A 128 23.62 4.96 -8.90
C GLN A 128 24.09 6.42 -9.01
N ASP A 129 24.20 7.10 -7.89
CA ASP A 129 24.90 8.38 -7.80
C ASP A 129 26.37 8.25 -8.22
N PRO A 130 27.04 9.33 -8.70
CA PRO A 130 28.49 9.36 -8.81
C PRO A 130 29.17 9.18 -7.45
N ALA A 131 30.36 8.56 -7.44
CA ALA A 131 31.10 8.32 -6.18
C ALA A 131 31.38 9.58 -5.36
N ASN A 132 31.47 10.75 -6.01
CA ASN A 132 31.69 12.06 -5.37
C ASN A 132 30.40 12.83 -5.05
N SER A 133 29.22 12.23 -5.23
CA SER A 133 27.93 12.87 -4.90
C SER A 133 27.82 13.12 -3.41
N ALA A 134 27.42 14.35 -3.05
CA ALA A 134 27.07 14.73 -1.69
C ALA A 134 25.57 14.57 -1.39
N LEU A 135 24.77 14.27 -2.40
CA LEU A 135 23.32 14.11 -2.26
C LEU A 135 22.98 12.92 -1.35
N PHE A 136 21.86 13.03 -0.68
CA PHE A 136 21.30 11.91 0.08
C PHE A 136 20.96 10.75 -0.85
N PRO A 137 21.51 9.54 -0.65
CA PRO A 137 21.30 8.41 -1.55
C PRO A 137 19.88 7.86 -1.41
N THR A 138 18.98 8.33 -2.24
CA THR A 138 17.58 7.91 -2.26
C THR A 138 17.10 7.65 -3.68
N SER A 139 16.26 6.64 -3.84
CA SER A 139 15.64 6.32 -5.14
C SER A 139 14.67 7.38 -5.66
N ALA A 140 14.42 8.45 -4.91
CA ALA A 140 13.61 9.57 -5.39
C ALA A 140 14.39 10.60 -6.20
N MET A 141 15.71 10.63 -6.05
CA MET A 141 16.59 11.45 -6.88
C MET A 141 17.10 10.59 -8.02
N THR A 142 16.73 10.96 -9.24
CA THR A 142 17.14 10.27 -10.45
C THR A 142 18.45 10.86 -10.96
N GLU A 143 19.24 10.07 -11.66
CA GLU A 143 20.33 10.52 -12.50
C GLU A 143 19.89 10.50 -13.97
N LEU A 144 20.64 11.20 -14.84
CA LEU A 144 20.42 11.20 -16.26
C LEU A 144 21.41 10.24 -16.93
N TYR A 145 20.88 9.30 -17.69
CA TYR A 145 21.63 8.30 -18.45
C TYR A 145 21.36 8.41 -19.94
N LYS A 146 22.19 7.75 -20.75
CA LYS A 146 21.95 7.51 -22.17
C LYS A 146 22.22 6.05 -22.53
N VAL A 147 21.51 5.56 -23.53
CA VAL A 147 21.71 4.25 -24.14
C VAL A 147 21.75 4.41 -25.66
N PRO A 148 22.61 3.65 -26.40
CA PRO A 148 22.59 3.69 -27.86
C PRO A 148 21.19 3.32 -28.39
N ALA A 149 20.66 4.05 -29.35
CA ALA A 149 19.36 3.73 -29.97
C ALA A 149 19.35 2.36 -30.67
N THR A 150 20.53 1.76 -30.86
CA THR A 150 20.73 0.38 -31.32
C THR A 150 20.86 -0.65 -30.21
N GLY A 151 20.77 -0.25 -28.94
CA GLY A 151 21.08 -1.07 -27.77
C GLY A 151 22.56 -1.08 -27.45
N GLY A 152 22.92 -1.41 -26.23
CA GLY A 152 24.27 -1.44 -25.74
C GLY A 152 24.42 -0.98 -24.30
N ARG A 153 25.64 -0.56 -23.94
CA ARG A 153 25.95 -0.11 -22.59
C ARG A 153 25.21 1.18 -22.23
N THR A 154 24.58 1.20 -21.07
CA THR A 154 24.09 2.42 -20.43
C THR A 154 25.27 3.23 -19.91
N GLU A 155 25.26 4.54 -20.14
CA GLU A 155 26.26 5.50 -19.68
C GLU A 155 25.58 6.63 -18.90
N GLN A 156 26.15 7.07 -17.78
CA GLN A 156 25.65 8.22 -17.02
C GLN A 156 26.06 9.52 -17.71
N VAL A 157 25.10 10.41 -17.92
CA VAL A 157 25.32 11.76 -18.50
C VAL A 157 25.49 12.79 -17.38
N LEU A 158 24.57 12.77 -16.41
CA LEU A 158 24.61 13.66 -15.24
C LEU A 158 24.23 12.86 -13.98
N GLY A 159 24.97 13.08 -12.90
CA GLY A 159 24.57 12.63 -11.56
C GLY A 159 23.56 13.55 -10.88
N THR A 160 23.16 14.61 -11.53
CA THR A 160 22.15 15.57 -11.03
C THR A 160 20.79 15.17 -11.61
N PRO A 161 19.70 15.18 -10.82
CA PRO A 161 18.37 14.93 -11.33
C PRO A 161 18.02 15.89 -12.47
N ALA A 162 17.82 15.33 -13.65
CA ALA A 162 17.46 16.07 -14.86
C ALA A 162 16.39 15.30 -15.63
N GLU A 163 15.21 15.91 -15.78
CA GLU A 163 14.03 15.31 -16.41
C GLU A 163 13.56 16.23 -17.55
N ALA A 164 12.73 15.72 -18.47
CA ALA A 164 12.19 16.46 -19.61
C ALA A 164 13.24 17.22 -20.41
N VAL A 165 14.29 16.50 -20.85
CA VAL A 165 15.42 17.07 -21.61
C VAL A 165 14.96 17.58 -22.99
N CYS A 166 15.42 18.78 -23.38
CA CYS A 166 15.24 19.35 -24.70
C CYS A 166 16.57 19.92 -25.22
N PHE A 167 17.12 19.30 -26.26
CA PHE A 167 18.40 19.72 -26.87
C PHE A 167 18.28 20.97 -27.73
N ASP A 168 19.38 21.72 -27.83
CA ASP A 168 19.61 22.62 -28.96
C ASP A 168 19.92 21.78 -30.23
N LYS A 169 19.80 22.41 -31.42
CA LYS A 169 20.07 21.72 -32.69
C LYS A 169 21.49 21.19 -32.85
N ALA A 170 22.44 21.81 -32.18
CA ALA A 170 23.85 21.41 -32.21
C ALA A 170 24.20 20.26 -31.28
N GLY A 171 23.28 19.90 -30.34
CA GLY A 171 23.52 18.90 -29.33
C GLY A 171 24.59 19.27 -28.30
N GLN A 172 24.90 20.57 -28.20
CA GLN A 172 25.90 21.10 -27.27
C GLN A 172 25.30 21.58 -25.95
N GLN A 173 24.05 21.98 -25.98
CA GLN A 173 23.29 22.44 -24.82
C GLN A 173 21.95 21.72 -24.76
N PHE A 174 21.40 21.58 -23.56
CA PHE A 174 20.02 21.16 -23.38
C PHE A 174 19.36 21.83 -22.18
N LEU A 175 18.07 22.04 -22.32
CA LEU A 175 17.18 22.42 -21.21
C LEU A 175 16.76 21.17 -20.47
N TYR A 176 16.50 21.31 -19.15
CA TYR A 176 15.92 20.27 -18.33
C TYR A 176 15.14 20.87 -17.15
N GLN A 177 14.23 20.11 -16.58
CA GLN A 177 13.67 20.41 -15.28
C GLN A 177 14.43 19.64 -14.19
N ASP A 178 14.65 20.27 -13.04
CA ASP A 178 15.29 19.60 -11.91
C ASP A 178 14.29 18.82 -11.05
N ARG A 179 14.82 18.02 -10.11
CA ARG A 179 14.05 17.38 -9.04
C ARG A 179 14.79 17.59 -7.73
N LYS A 180 14.16 18.25 -6.76
CA LYS A 180 14.79 18.67 -5.51
C LYS A 180 14.34 17.86 -4.29
N GLY A 181 13.33 17.02 -4.40
CA GLY A 181 12.81 16.28 -3.25
C GLY A 181 11.67 15.32 -3.57
N PHE A 182 11.08 14.82 -2.48
CA PHE A 182 9.91 13.97 -2.51
C PHE A 182 8.66 14.81 -2.51
N GLU A 183 8.03 14.97 -3.63
CA GLU A 183 6.68 15.51 -3.71
C GLU A 183 5.94 14.74 -4.79
N ASP A 184 4.62 14.57 -4.62
CA ASP A 184 3.79 14.05 -5.70
C ASP A 184 3.88 15.01 -6.89
N GLU A 185 4.24 14.51 -8.06
CA GLU A 185 4.47 15.33 -9.24
C GLU A 185 3.19 16.00 -9.76
N TRP A 186 2.03 15.49 -9.35
CA TRP A 186 0.72 16.01 -9.72
C TRP A 186 0.20 17.07 -8.74
N ARG A 187 0.89 17.30 -7.59
CA ARG A 187 0.55 18.38 -6.66
C ARG A 187 0.63 19.74 -7.37
N LYS A 188 -0.37 20.57 -7.13
CA LYS A 188 -0.51 21.90 -7.70
C LYS A 188 -0.41 22.99 -6.65
N HIS A 189 -0.23 24.24 -7.12
CA HIS A 189 -0.27 25.46 -6.31
C HIS A 189 0.75 25.57 -5.19
N HIS A 190 1.74 24.65 -5.14
CA HIS A 190 2.71 24.73 -4.06
C HIS A 190 3.93 25.60 -4.40
N THR A 191 4.50 26.21 -3.35
CA THR A 191 5.61 27.17 -3.43
C THR A 191 6.76 26.78 -2.53
N SER A 192 6.88 25.50 -2.17
CA SER A 192 7.94 24.99 -1.32
C SER A 192 9.31 25.02 -2.00
N SER A 193 10.38 24.89 -1.23
CA SER A 193 11.77 24.87 -1.73
C SER A 193 12.11 23.73 -2.66
N ILE A 194 11.22 22.73 -2.79
CA ILE A 194 11.42 21.56 -3.67
C ILE A 194 10.68 21.68 -5.00
N THR A 195 10.05 22.83 -5.28
CA THR A 195 9.45 23.10 -6.60
C THR A 195 10.51 23.09 -7.69
N ARG A 196 10.15 22.56 -8.84
CA ARG A 196 11.05 22.42 -9.99
C ARG A 196 11.31 23.76 -10.67
N ASP A 197 12.53 23.90 -11.19
CA ASP A 197 12.96 25.00 -12.06
C ASP A 197 13.42 24.45 -13.41
N ILE A 198 13.48 25.35 -14.40
CA ILE A 198 14.07 25.10 -15.72
C ILE A 198 15.54 25.49 -15.68
N TRP A 199 16.39 24.56 -16.08
CA TRP A 199 17.83 24.73 -16.15
C TRP A 199 18.36 24.55 -17.57
N LEU A 200 19.49 25.21 -17.86
CA LEU A 200 20.30 25.02 -19.05
C LEU A 200 21.62 24.34 -18.67
N TYR A 201 21.92 23.24 -19.33
CA TYR A 201 23.21 22.57 -19.25
C TYR A 201 24.02 22.79 -20.51
N ASP A 202 25.30 23.14 -20.36
CA ASP A 202 26.26 23.29 -21.44
C ASP A 202 27.27 22.13 -21.39
N ALA A 203 27.19 21.21 -22.34
CA ALA A 203 28.01 20.00 -22.34
C ALA A 203 29.50 20.26 -22.58
N LYS A 204 29.86 21.42 -23.17
CA LYS A 204 31.24 21.79 -23.40
C LYS A 204 31.96 22.28 -22.15
N THR A 205 31.25 23.00 -21.31
CA THR A 205 31.79 23.63 -20.09
C THR A 205 31.44 22.86 -18.82
N GLY A 206 30.41 21.99 -18.87
CA GLY A 206 29.83 21.35 -17.71
C GLY A 206 28.99 22.30 -16.84
N ALA A 207 28.67 23.50 -17.31
CA ALA A 207 27.97 24.51 -16.55
C ALA A 207 26.45 24.28 -16.51
N HIS A 208 25.84 24.46 -15.34
CA HIS A 208 24.42 24.48 -15.12
C HIS A 208 23.94 25.90 -14.81
N THR A 209 22.93 26.40 -15.52
CA THR A 209 22.36 27.72 -15.31
C THR A 209 20.86 27.60 -15.00
N ASN A 210 20.41 28.04 -13.81
CA ASN A 210 19.00 28.09 -13.46
C ASN A 210 18.35 29.29 -14.19
N LEU A 211 17.39 29.02 -15.05
CA LEU A 211 16.71 30.02 -15.86
C LEU A 211 15.48 30.62 -15.19
N THR A 212 14.78 29.87 -14.33
CA THR A 212 13.51 30.34 -13.74
C THR A 212 13.66 30.79 -12.29
N ASN A 213 14.33 30.07 -11.44
CA ASN A 213 14.68 30.41 -10.04
C ASN A 213 13.60 31.21 -9.30
N ARG A 214 12.41 30.61 -9.13
CA ARG A 214 11.26 31.24 -8.48
C ARG A 214 10.56 30.28 -7.50
N GLU A 215 9.72 30.83 -6.64
CA GLU A 215 8.76 30.04 -5.88
C GLU A 215 7.65 29.52 -6.81
N GLY A 216 7.38 28.21 -6.74
CA GLY A 216 6.39 27.50 -7.53
C GLY A 216 6.96 26.74 -8.73
N GLU A 217 6.18 25.82 -9.26
CA GLU A 217 6.59 24.85 -10.26
C GLU A 217 6.75 25.45 -11.67
N ASP A 218 7.88 25.16 -12.31
CA ASP A 218 8.14 25.38 -13.74
C ASP A 218 8.62 24.06 -14.37
N ARG A 219 7.97 23.58 -15.45
CA ARG A 219 8.15 22.22 -15.97
C ARG A 219 8.16 22.14 -17.49
N ASN A 220 8.56 20.97 -18.01
CA ASN A 220 8.48 20.60 -19.43
C ASN A 220 9.02 21.68 -20.37
N PRO A 221 10.31 22.05 -20.32
CA PRO A 221 10.88 23.06 -21.20
C PRO A 221 10.99 22.54 -22.63
N VAL A 222 10.63 23.37 -23.59
CA VAL A 222 10.91 23.14 -25.02
C VAL A 222 11.54 24.39 -25.64
N LEU A 223 12.48 24.18 -26.54
CA LEU A 223 13.23 25.25 -27.21
C LEU A 223 12.65 25.53 -28.60
N SER A 224 12.46 26.80 -28.95
CA SER A 224 12.04 27.18 -30.30
C SER A 224 13.04 26.69 -31.37
N PRO A 225 12.61 26.44 -32.60
CA PRO A 225 13.47 25.93 -33.67
C PRO A 225 14.69 26.82 -34.01
N ASP A 226 14.60 28.12 -33.72
CA ASP A 226 15.69 29.10 -33.88
C ASP A 226 16.64 29.16 -32.64
N GLY A 227 16.33 28.39 -31.56
CA GLY A 227 17.09 28.35 -30.33
C GLY A 227 17.01 29.59 -29.46
N ARG A 228 16.05 30.50 -29.69
CA ARG A 228 16.01 31.79 -28.99
C ARG A 228 14.95 31.91 -27.92
N THR A 229 13.91 31.11 -27.98
CA THR A 229 12.78 31.18 -27.03
C THR A 229 12.55 29.86 -26.33
N VAL A 230 12.41 29.90 -25.02
CA VAL A 230 12.04 28.76 -24.20
C VAL A 230 10.56 28.83 -23.89
N TYR A 231 9.82 27.75 -24.18
CA TYR A 231 8.44 27.53 -23.77
C TYR A 231 8.43 26.52 -22.63
N PHE A 232 7.52 26.66 -21.66
CA PHE A 232 7.45 25.79 -20.49
C PHE A 232 6.09 25.88 -19.82
N LEU A 233 5.80 24.95 -18.92
CA LEU A 233 4.57 24.90 -18.11
C LEU A 233 4.80 25.57 -16.76
N SER A 234 3.87 26.43 -16.34
CA SER A 234 3.96 27.16 -15.07
C SER A 234 2.58 27.52 -14.51
N GLU A 235 2.49 27.64 -13.17
CA GLU A 235 1.31 28.15 -12.45
C GLU A 235 1.47 29.60 -11.97
N ARG A 236 2.41 30.36 -12.51
CA ARG A 236 2.82 31.69 -11.98
C ARG A 236 1.74 32.76 -11.90
N ASN A 237 0.59 32.58 -12.55
CA ASN A 237 -0.53 33.52 -12.47
C ASN A 237 -1.63 33.08 -11.48
N GLY A 238 -1.32 32.17 -10.55
CA GLY A 238 -2.22 31.77 -9.47
C GLY A 238 -3.41 30.93 -9.91
N GLY A 239 -3.32 30.30 -11.09
CA GLY A 239 -4.32 29.36 -11.60
C GLY A 239 -3.74 27.97 -11.80
N SER A 240 -4.24 27.29 -12.80
CA SER A 240 -3.71 26.00 -13.24
C SER A 240 -2.49 26.18 -14.14
N PHE A 241 -1.73 25.09 -14.37
CA PHE A 241 -0.60 25.12 -15.33
C PHE A 241 -1.03 25.62 -16.71
N ASN A 242 -0.24 26.51 -17.26
CA ASN A 242 -0.38 27.06 -18.61
C ASN A 242 0.98 27.11 -19.29
N VAL A 243 0.99 27.27 -20.62
CA VAL A 243 2.21 27.50 -21.40
C VAL A 243 2.66 28.95 -21.21
N TYR A 244 3.91 29.16 -20.89
CA TYR A 244 4.61 30.42 -20.80
C TYR A 244 5.83 30.39 -21.71
N ALA A 245 6.38 31.56 -22.03
CA ALA A 245 7.60 31.68 -22.80
C ALA A 245 8.47 32.85 -22.32
N PHE A 246 9.80 32.69 -22.51
CA PHE A 246 10.78 33.75 -22.33
C PHE A 246 11.88 33.67 -23.40
N PRO A 247 12.50 34.80 -23.78
CA PRO A 247 13.71 34.79 -24.62
C PRO A 247 14.87 34.13 -23.82
N LEU A 248 15.60 33.15 -24.38
CA LEU A 248 16.70 32.46 -23.70
C LEU A 248 17.77 33.43 -23.17
N ALA A 249 18.04 34.55 -23.94
CA ALA A 249 18.96 35.59 -23.49
C ALA A 249 18.43 36.48 -22.36
N GLN A 250 17.11 36.47 -22.10
CA GLN A 250 16.43 37.30 -21.10
C GLN A 250 15.37 36.50 -20.33
N PRO A 251 15.79 35.53 -19.51
CA PRO A 251 14.86 34.56 -18.90
C PRO A 251 13.84 35.18 -17.92
N ARG A 252 14.04 36.42 -17.51
CA ARG A 252 13.10 37.15 -16.63
C ARG A 252 11.91 37.77 -17.39
N GLU A 253 11.96 37.86 -18.72
CA GLU A 253 10.90 38.43 -19.55
C GLU A 253 9.85 37.38 -19.91
N VAL A 254 9.15 36.87 -18.92
CA VAL A 254 8.17 35.80 -19.10
C VAL A 254 6.82 36.34 -19.52
N LYS A 255 6.22 35.76 -20.59
CA LYS A 255 4.88 36.05 -21.05
C LYS A 255 4.00 34.79 -21.10
N PRO A 256 2.69 34.90 -20.83
CA PRO A 256 1.76 33.78 -20.99
C PRO A 256 1.48 33.54 -22.50
N ILE A 257 1.37 32.27 -22.88
CA ILE A 257 0.97 31.82 -24.22
C ILE A 257 -0.45 31.25 -24.17
N THR A 258 -0.83 30.56 -23.08
CA THR A 258 -2.21 30.06 -22.87
C THR A 258 -2.80 30.64 -21.60
N SER A 259 -4.15 30.51 -21.42
CA SER A 259 -4.88 31.05 -20.26
C SER A 259 -6.04 30.16 -19.82
N PHE A 260 -5.81 28.83 -19.80
CA PHE A 260 -6.77 27.85 -19.32
C PHE A 260 -6.96 27.96 -17.80
N LYS A 261 -8.15 27.60 -17.29
CA LYS A 261 -8.50 27.86 -15.87
C LYS A 261 -8.86 26.62 -15.04
N THR A 262 -9.37 25.56 -15.66
CA THR A 262 -9.95 24.43 -14.91
C THR A 262 -8.95 23.32 -14.69
N HIS A 263 -8.39 22.77 -15.75
CA HIS A 263 -7.41 21.69 -15.69
C HIS A 263 -6.01 22.22 -16.03
N PRO A 264 -4.95 21.52 -15.60
CA PRO A 264 -3.59 21.87 -15.98
C PRO A 264 -3.32 21.54 -17.46
N VAL A 265 -2.52 22.37 -18.11
CA VAL A 265 -1.84 22.00 -19.35
C VAL A 265 -0.71 21.04 -19.00
N ARG A 266 -0.56 19.94 -19.76
CA ARG A 266 0.42 18.88 -19.56
C ARG A 266 1.13 18.50 -20.86
N PHE A 267 2.26 17.84 -20.77
CA PHE A 267 2.96 17.18 -21.89
C PHE A 267 3.32 18.11 -23.05
N LEU A 268 3.94 19.24 -22.73
CA LEU A 268 4.32 20.22 -23.73
C LEU A 268 5.42 19.68 -24.66
N SER A 269 5.20 19.78 -25.97
CA SER A 269 6.16 19.46 -27.02
C SER A 269 6.08 20.47 -28.16
N MET A 270 7.08 20.48 -29.06
CA MET A 270 7.14 21.40 -30.20
C MET A 270 7.75 20.73 -31.43
N SER A 271 7.19 20.95 -32.60
CA SER A 271 7.75 20.53 -33.90
C SER A 271 8.87 21.45 -34.38
N ASP A 272 9.65 21.00 -35.36
CA ASP A 272 10.68 21.80 -36.03
C ASP A 272 10.10 23.00 -36.78
N GLY A 273 8.80 23.00 -37.09
CA GLY A 273 8.04 24.12 -37.62
C GLY A 273 7.54 25.10 -36.57
N GLY A 274 7.84 24.89 -35.27
CA GLY A 274 7.43 25.77 -34.18
C GLY A 274 5.99 25.58 -33.71
N THR A 275 5.29 24.52 -34.10
CA THR A 275 3.96 24.19 -33.59
C THR A 275 4.06 23.58 -32.20
N LEU A 276 3.46 24.23 -31.21
CA LEU A 276 3.27 23.69 -29.86
C LEU A 276 2.19 22.60 -29.89
N CYS A 277 2.42 21.50 -29.11
CA CYS A 277 1.43 20.46 -28.87
C CYS A 277 1.42 20.13 -27.38
N TYR A 278 0.23 19.99 -26.81
CA TYR A 278 0.07 19.73 -25.37
C TYR A 278 -1.31 19.10 -25.07
N GLY A 279 -1.39 18.45 -23.90
CA GLY A 279 -2.64 17.95 -23.32
C GLY A 279 -3.33 19.02 -22.50
N TYR A 280 -4.64 19.14 -22.63
CA TYR A 280 -5.50 19.92 -21.76
C TYR A 280 -6.87 19.26 -21.65
N ASP A 281 -7.39 19.14 -20.42
CA ASP A 281 -8.73 18.59 -20.15
C ASP A 281 -8.93 17.16 -20.70
N GLY A 282 -7.86 16.35 -20.67
CA GLY A 282 -7.85 15.00 -21.23
C GLY A 282 -7.79 14.89 -22.74
N GLU A 283 -7.71 16.01 -23.45
CA GLU A 283 -7.70 16.14 -24.91
C GLU A 283 -6.39 16.76 -25.40
N ILE A 284 -6.13 16.68 -26.70
CA ILE A 284 -4.90 17.18 -27.36
C ILE A 284 -5.16 18.49 -28.09
N TYR A 285 -4.24 19.43 -27.90
CA TYR A 285 -4.27 20.74 -28.54
C TYR A 285 -2.97 21.03 -29.29
N THR A 286 -3.10 21.77 -30.42
CA THR A 286 -1.97 22.34 -31.16
C THR A 286 -2.11 23.83 -31.26
N GLN A 287 -0.98 24.55 -31.34
CA GLN A 287 -0.98 26.01 -31.40
C GLN A 287 0.31 26.55 -32.01
N GLN A 288 0.22 27.50 -32.95
CA GLN A 288 1.36 28.38 -33.21
C GLN A 288 1.45 29.39 -32.04
N PRO A 289 2.66 29.79 -31.61
CA PRO A 289 2.84 30.62 -30.43
C PRO A 289 1.97 31.88 -30.36
N ASP A 290 1.71 32.50 -31.49
CA ASP A 290 0.93 33.74 -31.61
C ASP A 290 -0.56 33.51 -32.02
N ALA A 291 -1.00 32.26 -32.07
CA ALA A 291 -2.35 31.87 -32.46
C ALA A 291 -3.18 31.37 -31.29
N THR A 292 -4.46 31.18 -31.45
CA THR A 292 -5.34 30.55 -30.44
C THR A 292 -5.16 29.03 -30.43
N PRO A 293 -5.28 28.37 -29.25
CA PRO A 293 -5.28 26.91 -29.16
C PRO A 293 -6.32 26.27 -30.07
N LYS A 294 -5.92 25.19 -30.77
CA LYS A 294 -6.81 24.41 -31.62
C LYS A 294 -6.87 22.98 -31.09
N LYS A 295 -8.07 22.50 -30.75
CA LYS A 295 -8.30 21.12 -30.36
C LYS A 295 -8.14 20.19 -31.57
N VAL A 296 -7.43 19.09 -31.39
CA VAL A 296 -7.32 18.03 -32.39
C VAL A 296 -8.50 17.08 -32.21
N ALA A 297 -9.34 16.92 -33.23
CA ALA A 297 -10.47 15.99 -33.19
C ALA A 297 -9.97 14.58 -33.45
N ILE A 298 -10.04 13.71 -32.42
CA ILE A 298 -9.49 12.35 -32.45
C ILE A 298 -10.61 11.34 -32.25
N GLU A 299 -10.59 10.28 -33.08
CA GLU A 299 -11.42 9.12 -32.94
C GLU A 299 -10.52 7.90 -32.68
N ILE A 300 -10.87 7.09 -31.68
CA ILE A 300 -10.20 5.83 -31.38
C ILE A 300 -11.20 4.69 -31.62
N VAL A 301 -10.84 3.76 -32.50
CA VAL A 301 -11.59 2.54 -32.74
C VAL A 301 -10.92 1.44 -31.94
N ARG A 302 -11.63 0.94 -30.94
CA ARG A 302 -11.13 -0.12 -30.03
C ARG A 302 -12.27 -1.07 -29.66
N ASP A 303 -11.99 -2.34 -29.58
CA ASP A 303 -12.90 -3.36 -29.03
C ASP A 303 -12.70 -3.43 -27.51
N ASP A 304 -13.44 -2.58 -26.79
CA ASP A 304 -13.39 -2.53 -25.33
C ASP A 304 -14.23 -3.67 -24.74
N GLN A 305 -13.58 -4.61 -24.09
CA GLN A 305 -14.22 -5.69 -23.33
C GLN A 305 -14.48 -5.28 -21.89
N PRO A 306 -15.59 -5.71 -21.28
CA PRO A 306 -15.79 -5.56 -19.85
C PRO A 306 -14.64 -6.20 -19.07
N GLN A 307 -14.02 -5.41 -18.18
CA GLN A 307 -12.85 -5.88 -17.44
C GLN A 307 -13.25 -6.54 -16.13
N PHE A 308 -12.93 -7.82 -16.00
CA PHE A 308 -13.11 -8.60 -14.77
C PHE A 308 -11.78 -9.16 -14.29
N ALA A 309 -11.53 -9.06 -12.99
CA ALA A 309 -10.45 -9.80 -12.34
C ALA A 309 -11.00 -11.02 -11.64
N ASN A 310 -10.39 -12.17 -11.86
CA ASN A 310 -10.63 -13.35 -11.03
C ASN A 310 -9.92 -13.14 -9.69
N LEU A 311 -10.65 -13.16 -8.58
CA LEU A 311 -10.08 -13.09 -7.25
C LEU A 311 -9.24 -14.34 -6.96
N GLN A 312 -8.09 -14.13 -6.33
CA GLN A 312 -7.15 -15.21 -6.00
C GLN A 312 -6.80 -15.16 -4.50
N PRO A 313 -6.54 -16.29 -3.85
CA PRO A 313 -6.04 -16.28 -2.47
C PRO A 313 -4.77 -15.45 -2.29
N SER A 314 -3.95 -15.34 -3.35
CA SER A 314 -2.74 -14.50 -3.38
C SER A 314 -3.01 -12.99 -3.31
N ASP A 315 -4.26 -12.53 -3.57
CA ASP A 315 -4.63 -11.12 -3.42
C ASP A 315 -4.54 -10.64 -1.97
N GLY A 316 -4.64 -11.57 -1.04
CA GLY A 316 -4.45 -11.35 0.38
C GLY A 316 -5.70 -10.86 1.10
N ALA A 317 -6.03 -11.53 2.20
CA ALA A 317 -7.09 -11.10 3.10
C ALA A 317 -6.70 -9.81 3.83
N THR A 318 -7.64 -8.88 3.95
CA THR A 318 -7.43 -7.59 4.65
C THR A 318 -7.98 -7.61 6.07
N SER A 319 -8.90 -8.51 6.39
CA SER A 319 -9.36 -8.82 7.74
C SER A 319 -9.82 -10.26 7.81
N ALA A 320 -9.74 -10.88 8.99
CA ALA A 320 -10.23 -12.23 9.20
C ALA A 320 -10.67 -12.43 10.65
N THR A 321 -11.64 -13.33 10.88
CA THR A 321 -12.10 -13.73 12.21
C THR A 321 -12.53 -15.18 12.22
N VAL A 322 -12.38 -15.83 13.38
CA VAL A 322 -12.73 -17.24 13.58
C VAL A 322 -14.09 -17.35 14.25
N SER A 323 -14.89 -18.33 13.81
CA SER A 323 -16.14 -18.66 14.52
C SER A 323 -15.84 -19.17 15.94
N PRO A 324 -16.70 -18.92 16.94
CA PRO A 324 -16.51 -19.37 18.32
C PRO A 324 -16.20 -20.87 18.46
N ASP A 325 -16.77 -21.71 17.61
CA ASP A 325 -16.51 -23.16 17.60
C ASP A 325 -15.20 -23.57 16.91
N GLY A 326 -14.45 -22.62 16.32
CA GLY A 326 -13.18 -22.84 15.64
C GLY A 326 -13.28 -23.57 14.31
N LYS A 327 -14.49 -23.70 13.70
CA LYS A 327 -14.70 -24.49 12.48
C LYS A 327 -14.76 -23.66 11.22
N GLN A 328 -14.97 -22.36 11.31
CA GLN A 328 -15.16 -21.44 10.21
C GLN A 328 -14.26 -20.22 10.37
N ILE A 329 -13.79 -19.66 9.27
CA ILE A 329 -13.04 -18.42 9.23
C ILE A 329 -13.72 -17.50 8.21
N ALA A 330 -14.21 -16.36 8.67
CA ALA A 330 -14.64 -15.27 7.80
C ALA A 330 -13.46 -14.37 7.48
N PHE A 331 -13.33 -13.93 6.23
CA PHE A 331 -12.28 -13.01 5.81
C PHE A 331 -12.77 -12.11 4.67
N THR A 332 -12.12 -10.97 4.51
CA THR A 332 -12.35 -10.08 3.38
C THR A 332 -11.20 -10.20 2.38
N LEU A 333 -11.55 -10.34 1.11
CA LEU A 333 -10.60 -10.39 0.01
C LEU A 333 -11.03 -9.35 -1.02
N ARG A 334 -10.20 -8.33 -1.22
CA ARG A 334 -10.46 -7.23 -2.15
C ARG A 334 -11.83 -6.57 -1.93
N GLY A 335 -12.20 -6.38 -0.67
CA GLY A 335 -13.48 -5.80 -0.26
C GLY A 335 -14.61 -6.80 0.00
N GLU A 336 -14.65 -7.93 -0.67
CA GLU A 336 -15.70 -8.94 -0.56
C GLU A 336 -15.52 -9.86 0.64
N VAL A 337 -16.63 -10.28 1.27
CA VAL A 337 -16.64 -11.19 2.42
C VAL A 337 -16.77 -12.62 1.97
N PHE A 338 -15.90 -13.46 2.50
CA PHE A 338 -15.89 -14.91 2.32
C PHE A 338 -15.92 -15.64 3.66
N VAL A 339 -16.44 -16.85 3.69
CA VAL A 339 -16.30 -17.77 4.82
C VAL A 339 -15.78 -19.11 4.33
N THR A 340 -14.69 -19.59 4.94
CA THR A 340 -14.09 -20.89 4.65
C THR A 340 -14.16 -21.83 5.85
N SER A 341 -14.10 -23.14 5.59
CA SER A 341 -13.90 -24.15 6.62
C SER A 341 -12.47 -24.08 7.16
N ALA A 342 -12.31 -24.23 8.48
CA ALA A 342 -10.99 -24.33 9.09
C ALA A 342 -10.27 -25.66 8.83
N ASP A 343 -11.01 -26.71 8.41
CA ASP A 343 -10.52 -28.06 8.20
C ASP A 343 -10.52 -28.50 6.74
N TYR A 344 -11.34 -27.83 5.89
CA TYR A 344 -11.51 -28.17 4.49
C TYR A 344 -11.44 -26.90 3.63
N ALA A 345 -11.08 -27.02 2.36
CA ALA A 345 -10.98 -25.88 1.44
C ALA A 345 -12.35 -25.33 0.95
N THR A 346 -13.47 -25.83 1.50
CA THR A 346 -14.81 -25.36 1.13
C THR A 346 -15.00 -23.90 1.56
N THR A 347 -15.22 -23.03 0.57
CA THR A 347 -15.34 -21.59 0.78
C THR A 347 -16.63 -21.06 0.13
N LYS A 348 -17.30 -20.16 0.79
CA LYS A 348 -18.52 -19.48 0.32
C LYS A 348 -18.27 -17.98 0.24
N GLN A 349 -18.59 -17.35 -0.87
CA GLN A 349 -18.71 -15.91 -0.98
C GLN A 349 -20.01 -15.45 -0.33
N ILE A 350 -19.96 -14.41 0.49
CA ILE A 350 -21.11 -13.88 1.22
C ILE A 350 -21.62 -12.60 0.54
N THR A 351 -20.74 -11.72 0.12
CA THR A 351 -21.10 -10.46 -0.54
C THR A 351 -20.72 -10.47 -2.02
N HIS A 352 -21.45 -9.66 -2.81
CA HIS A 352 -21.26 -9.55 -4.27
C HIS A 352 -21.42 -8.08 -4.66
N THR A 353 -20.48 -7.21 -4.20
CA THR A 353 -20.56 -5.77 -4.42
C THR A 353 -19.20 -5.23 -4.86
N PRO A 354 -19.13 -4.13 -5.61
CA PRO A 354 -17.85 -3.48 -5.87
C PRO A 354 -17.34 -2.67 -4.67
N ALA A 355 -18.16 -2.53 -3.61
CA ALA A 355 -17.84 -1.76 -2.43
C ALA A 355 -16.93 -2.51 -1.46
N ARG A 356 -16.41 -1.81 -0.46
CA ARG A 356 -15.59 -2.41 0.58
C ARG A 356 -16.46 -2.87 1.76
N GLU A 357 -16.24 -4.12 2.16
CA GLU A 357 -16.69 -4.69 3.42
C GLU A 357 -15.52 -4.82 4.40
N ALA A 358 -15.78 -4.63 5.70
CA ALA A 358 -14.77 -4.72 6.76
C ALA A 358 -15.37 -4.99 8.14
N GLY A 359 -14.51 -5.31 9.11
CA GLY A 359 -14.92 -5.44 10.52
C GLY A 359 -15.82 -6.65 10.75
N LEU A 360 -15.26 -7.85 10.60
CA LEU A 360 -16.01 -9.10 10.70
C LEU A 360 -16.17 -9.56 12.15
N SER A 361 -17.38 -10.02 12.53
CA SER A 361 -17.66 -10.60 13.86
C SER A 361 -18.68 -11.73 13.74
N PHE A 362 -18.33 -12.94 14.20
CA PHE A 362 -19.31 -14.03 14.35
C PHE A 362 -20.15 -13.87 15.61
N ALA A 363 -21.42 -14.16 15.50
CA ALA A 363 -22.27 -14.36 16.67
C ALA A 363 -21.91 -15.69 17.37
N PRO A 364 -22.24 -15.83 18.68
CA PRO A 364 -22.01 -17.07 19.41
C PRO A 364 -22.72 -18.31 18.84
N ASP A 365 -23.73 -18.12 17.99
CA ASP A 365 -24.46 -19.17 17.32
C ASP A 365 -23.70 -19.82 16.16
N ASN A 366 -22.55 -19.27 15.72
CA ASN A 366 -21.77 -19.65 14.54
C ASN A 366 -22.54 -19.60 13.20
N ARG A 367 -23.72 -18.99 13.18
CA ARG A 367 -24.67 -18.95 12.05
C ARG A 367 -25.01 -17.54 11.60
N THR A 368 -24.54 -16.55 12.35
CA THR A 368 -24.72 -15.12 12.09
C THR A 368 -23.36 -14.45 12.03
N LEU A 369 -23.13 -13.64 10.99
CA LEU A 369 -21.92 -12.86 10.78
C LEU A 369 -22.30 -11.38 10.64
N ALA A 370 -21.72 -10.52 11.47
CA ALA A 370 -21.82 -9.08 11.34
C ALA A 370 -20.61 -8.50 10.60
N TYR A 371 -20.83 -7.49 9.79
CA TYR A 371 -19.80 -6.73 9.11
C TYR A 371 -20.30 -5.33 8.76
N ALA A 372 -19.37 -4.45 8.40
CA ALA A 372 -19.68 -3.12 7.86
C ALA A 372 -19.47 -3.10 6.35
N SER A 373 -20.32 -2.39 5.62
CA SER A 373 -20.23 -2.19 4.18
C SER A 373 -20.48 -0.74 3.79
N GLU A 374 -19.75 -0.23 2.81
CA GLU A 374 -19.92 1.13 2.27
C GLU A 374 -20.78 1.15 0.98
N ARG A 375 -21.45 0.04 0.64
CA ARG A 375 -22.24 -0.10 -0.61
C ARG A 375 -23.38 0.92 -0.78
N GLY A 376 -23.83 1.52 0.30
CA GLY A 376 -24.85 2.60 0.29
C GLY A 376 -24.26 4.02 0.26
N GLY A 377 -22.96 4.18 -0.03
CA GLY A 377 -22.28 5.48 -0.01
C GLY A 377 -21.86 5.94 1.38
N ASN A 378 -22.12 5.15 2.40
CA ASN A 378 -21.72 5.39 3.79
C ASN A 378 -21.55 4.05 4.51
N TRP A 379 -20.63 3.97 5.47
CA TRP A 379 -20.43 2.76 6.28
C TRP A 379 -21.65 2.41 7.08
N GLN A 380 -22.24 1.24 6.86
CA GLN A 380 -23.41 0.73 7.58
C GLN A 380 -23.15 -0.71 8.02
N LEU A 381 -23.86 -1.14 9.08
CA LEU A 381 -23.78 -2.48 9.63
C LEU A 381 -24.72 -3.43 8.90
N TYR A 382 -24.22 -4.61 8.60
CA TYR A 382 -24.98 -5.71 8.00
C TYR A 382 -24.85 -6.98 8.84
N LEU A 383 -25.89 -7.81 8.80
CA LEU A 383 -25.88 -9.18 9.28
C LEU A 383 -26.11 -10.13 8.12
N ALA A 384 -25.24 -11.08 7.94
CA ALA A 384 -25.50 -12.28 7.11
C ALA A 384 -25.92 -13.43 8.02
N LYS A 385 -27.01 -14.12 7.70
CA LYS A 385 -27.57 -15.22 8.48
C LYS A 385 -27.78 -16.45 7.60
N ILE A 386 -27.46 -17.62 8.12
CA ILE A 386 -27.83 -18.88 7.47
C ILE A 386 -29.34 -19.10 7.67
N ALA A 387 -30.12 -18.97 6.60
CA ALA A 387 -31.59 -18.99 6.65
C ALA A 387 -32.15 -20.38 6.97
N ARG A 388 -31.57 -21.43 6.42
CA ARG A 388 -32.07 -22.79 6.54
C ARG A 388 -31.46 -23.51 7.74
N LYS A 389 -32.30 -24.16 8.56
CA LYS A 389 -31.83 -24.93 9.73
C LYS A 389 -30.98 -26.14 9.36
N GLU A 390 -31.25 -26.72 8.18
CA GLU A 390 -30.53 -27.88 7.63
C GLU A 390 -29.10 -27.56 7.22
N ASP A 391 -28.81 -26.31 6.91
CA ASP A 391 -27.46 -25.88 6.53
C ASP A 391 -26.57 -25.82 7.77
N PRO A 392 -25.45 -26.56 7.85
CA PRO A 392 -24.70 -26.71 9.08
C PRO A 392 -23.81 -25.50 9.39
N ASN A 393 -23.30 -24.79 8.38
CA ASN A 393 -22.36 -23.69 8.48
C ASN A 393 -22.34 -22.85 7.20
N PHE A 394 -21.69 -21.70 7.21
CA PHE A 394 -21.62 -20.80 6.04
C PHE A 394 -20.98 -21.44 4.80
N PRO A 395 -19.83 -22.16 4.88
CA PRO A 395 -19.25 -22.80 3.70
C PRO A 395 -20.20 -23.72 2.95
N ASN A 396 -21.13 -24.36 3.65
CA ASN A 396 -22.12 -25.29 3.09
C ASN A 396 -23.53 -24.72 3.06
N ALA A 397 -23.71 -23.44 3.33
CA ALA A 397 -25.03 -22.81 3.31
C ALA A 397 -25.60 -22.72 1.90
N THR A 398 -26.85 -23.12 1.75
CA THR A 398 -27.58 -23.04 0.46
C THR A 398 -28.33 -21.72 0.34
N LEU A 399 -28.72 -21.09 1.45
CA LEU A 399 -29.39 -19.80 1.50
C LEU A 399 -28.83 -18.95 2.64
N ILE A 400 -28.37 -17.75 2.29
CA ILE A 400 -27.91 -16.72 3.22
C ILE A 400 -28.82 -15.51 3.04
N GLU A 401 -29.31 -14.97 4.13
CA GLU A 401 -30.09 -13.73 4.16
C GLU A 401 -29.23 -12.60 4.74
N GLU A 402 -29.31 -11.42 4.12
CA GLU A 402 -28.66 -10.21 4.62
C GLU A 402 -29.70 -9.23 5.18
N GLU A 403 -29.35 -8.58 6.30
CA GLU A 403 -30.14 -7.54 6.94
C GLU A 403 -29.23 -6.31 7.16
N VAL A 404 -29.62 -5.12 6.69
CA VAL A 404 -28.98 -3.87 7.09
C VAL A 404 -29.49 -3.41 8.44
N LEU A 405 -28.57 -3.09 9.36
CA LEU A 405 -28.89 -2.58 10.68
C LEU A 405 -28.79 -1.06 10.72
N LEU A 406 -29.79 -0.38 11.29
CA LEU A 406 -29.79 1.06 11.55
C LEU A 406 -29.40 1.90 10.29
N PRO A 407 -30.05 1.73 9.14
CA PRO A 407 -29.65 2.40 7.91
C PRO A 407 -29.65 3.93 8.08
N SER A 408 -28.60 4.58 7.61
CA SER A 408 -28.42 6.03 7.65
C SER A 408 -27.62 6.52 6.44
N THR A 409 -27.97 7.68 5.93
CA THR A 409 -27.20 8.35 4.86
C THR A 409 -26.19 9.36 5.40
N THR A 410 -26.25 9.68 6.69
CA THR A 410 -25.42 10.74 7.31
C THR A 410 -24.46 10.23 8.39
N VAL A 411 -24.76 9.09 9.00
CA VAL A 411 -24.01 8.53 10.14
C VAL A 411 -23.27 7.28 9.69
N GLU A 412 -21.98 7.22 9.95
CA GLU A 412 -21.13 6.04 9.67
C GLU A 412 -21.14 5.08 10.86
N ARG A 413 -21.22 3.77 10.58
CA ARG A 413 -21.16 2.70 11.58
C ARG A 413 -20.26 1.58 11.10
N ALA A 414 -19.25 1.24 11.90
CA ALA A 414 -18.23 0.25 11.54
C ALA A 414 -17.76 -0.54 12.78
N TYR A 415 -16.89 -1.52 12.54
CA TYR A 415 -16.25 -2.37 13.56
C TYR A 415 -17.23 -3.07 14.49
N PRO A 416 -18.22 -3.83 13.98
CA PRO A 416 -19.18 -4.53 14.84
C PRO A 416 -18.51 -5.64 15.67
N GLN A 417 -18.98 -5.80 16.92
CA GLN A 417 -18.61 -6.94 17.78
C GLN A 417 -19.84 -7.41 18.55
N PHE A 418 -20.17 -8.70 18.44
CA PHE A 418 -21.24 -9.30 19.24
C PHE A 418 -20.88 -9.33 20.72
N SER A 419 -21.87 -9.12 21.57
CA SER A 419 -21.76 -9.43 23.00
C SER A 419 -21.53 -10.94 23.21
N PRO A 420 -20.92 -11.37 24.34
CA PRO A 420 -20.69 -12.79 24.62
C PRO A 420 -21.94 -13.66 24.61
N ASP A 421 -23.13 -13.09 24.92
CA ASP A 421 -24.42 -13.78 24.88
C ASP A 421 -25.14 -13.64 23.50
N GLY A 422 -24.59 -12.88 22.58
CA GLY A 422 -25.13 -12.67 21.23
C GLY A 422 -26.38 -11.80 21.12
N LYS A 423 -26.82 -11.18 22.21
CA LYS A 423 -28.04 -10.35 22.19
C LYS A 423 -27.82 -8.91 21.77
N GLU A 424 -26.59 -8.47 21.85
CA GLU A 424 -26.19 -7.10 21.57
C GLU A 424 -25.04 -7.05 20.56
N LEU A 425 -24.94 -5.94 19.84
CA LEU A 425 -23.88 -5.64 18.90
C LEU A 425 -23.27 -4.28 19.26
N ALA A 426 -22.00 -4.27 19.66
CA ALA A 426 -21.24 -3.04 19.81
C ALA A 426 -20.69 -2.61 18.46
N PHE A 427 -20.51 -1.32 18.25
CA PHE A 427 -19.96 -0.75 17.03
C PHE A 427 -19.43 0.67 17.28
N ILE A 428 -18.59 1.15 16.38
CA ILE A 428 -18.11 2.53 16.40
C ILE A 428 -18.97 3.37 15.45
N GLU A 429 -19.52 4.46 15.97
CA GLU A 429 -20.29 5.44 15.22
C GLU A 429 -19.43 6.69 14.96
N ASP A 430 -19.47 7.20 13.70
CA ASP A 430 -18.72 8.37 13.23
C ASP A 430 -17.23 8.34 13.62
N ARG A 431 -16.67 7.13 13.73
CA ARG A 431 -15.26 6.86 14.08
C ARG A 431 -14.81 7.19 15.49
N ILE A 432 -15.65 7.80 16.31
CA ILE A 432 -15.30 8.34 17.63
C ILE A 432 -16.17 7.86 18.78
N ARG A 433 -17.37 7.32 18.54
CA ARG A 433 -18.30 6.92 19.59
C ARG A 433 -18.49 5.41 19.63
N LEU A 434 -18.25 4.80 20.77
CA LEU A 434 -18.65 3.42 21.01
C LEU A 434 -20.15 3.38 21.37
N MET A 435 -20.89 2.58 20.61
CA MET A 435 -22.33 2.40 20.71
C MET A 435 -22.67 0.94 20.87
N VAL A 436 -23.83 0.63 21.43
CA VAL A 436 -24.36 -0.74 21.51
C VAL A 436 -25.79 -0.77 21.04
N LEU A 437 -26.08 -1.70 20.13
CA LEU A 437 -27.41 -2.02 19.62
C LEU A 437 -27.95 -3.29 20.31
N ASN A 438 -29.09 -3.22 20.92
CA ASN A 438 -29.84 -4.43 21.30
C ASN A 438 -30.53 -5.00 20.06
N LEU A 439 -30.22 -6.23 19.69
CA LEU A 439 -30.63 -6.83 18.41
C LEU A 439 -32.12 -7.17 18.37
N GLU A 440 -32.74 -7.44 19.51
CA GLU A 440 -34.17 -7.74 19.62
C GLU A 440 -35.01 -6.45 19.60
N THR A 441 -34.69 -5.52 20.50
CA THR A 441 -35.49 -4.28 20.69
C THR A 441 -35.11 -3.18 19.69
N LYS A 442 -34.02 -3.33 18.97
CA LYS A 442 -33.43 -2.33 18.06
C LYS A 442 -33.07 -0.99 18.73
N LYS A 443 -32.97 -0.98 20.04
CA LYS A 443 -32.58 0.22 20.83
C LYS A 443 -31.05 0.35 20.82
N VAL A 444 -30.60 1.58 20.61
CA VAL A 444 -29.18 1.94 20.66
C VAL A 444 -28.88 2.69 21.93
N ARG A 445 -27.75 2.38 22.58
CA ARG A 445 -27.24 3.15 23.71
C ARG A 445 -25.81 3.59 23.44
N GLN A 446 -25.47 4.78 23.90
CA GLN A 446 -24.15 5.34 23.78
C GLN A 446 -23.27 4.91 24.97
N ILE A 447 -22.04 4.47 24.69
CA ILE A 447 -21.06 4.08 25.69
C ILE A 447 -20.03 5.21 25.89
N THR A 448 -19.48 5.78 24.80
CA THR A 448 -18.56 6.93 24.86
C THR A 448 -19.13 8.11 24.08
N ASP A 449 -18.80 9.33 24.52
CA ASP A 449 -19.33 10.57 23.92
C ASP A 449 -18.54 11.09 22.71
N GLY A 450 -17.43 10.42 22.38
CA GLY A 450 -16.56 10.80 21.27
C GLY A 450 -15.52 11.88 21.63
N SER A 451 -15.53 12.42 22.86
CA SER A 451 -14.57 13.47 23.28
C SER A 451 -13.13 12.95 23.47
N THR A 452 -12.96 11.64 23.53
CA THR A 452 -11.72 10.94 23.83
C THR A 452 -11.08 10.27 22.60
N TRP A 453 -11.53 10.62 21.39
CA TRP A 453 -10.95 10.18 20.16
C TRP A 453 -11.10 11.24 19.07
N TYR A 454 -10.40 11.14 17.96
CA TYR A 454 -10.42 12.14 16.90
C TYR A 454 -11.05 11.60 15.61
N SER A 455 -11.90 12.43 14.99
CA SER A 455 -12.71 12.05 13.82
C SER A 455 -11.90 11.77 12.55
N THR A 456 -10.67 12.22 12.48
CA THR A 456 -9.76 11.94 11.36
C THR A 456 -9.18 10.52 11.39
N SER A 457 -9.27 9.83 12.54
CA SER A 457 -8.89 8.42 12.70
C SER A 457 -9.88 7.48 12.00
N GLY A 458 -9.48 6.21 11.83
CA GLY A 458 -10.34 5.14 11.33
C GLY A 458 -11.26 4.51 12.37
N GLY A 459 -11.10 4.84 13.64
CA GLY A 459 -11.71 4.21 14.80
C GLY A 459 -10.66 3.88 15.85
N PHE A 460 -11.01 3.15 16.88
CA PHE A 460 -10.15 2.71 17.98
C PHE A 460 -10.45 1.26 18.34
N ASP A 461 -9.51 0.59 18.96
CA ASP A 461 -9.67 -0.79 19.40
C ASP A 461 -10.49 -0.86 20.70
N TYR A 462 -11.39 -1.82 20.77
CA TYR A 462 -12.20 -2.10 21.94
C TYR A 462 -12.53 -3.59 22.05
N SER A 463 -12.90 -4.06 23.23
CA SER A 463 -13.26 -5.46 23.49
C SER A 463 -14.29 -5.55 24.59
N TRP A 464 -15.30 -6.44 24.41
CA TRP A 464 -16.24 -6.83 25.46
C TRP A 464 -15.53 -7.61 26.56
N SER A 465 -15.98 -7.39 27.82
CA SER A 465 -15.66 -8.31 28.90
C SER A 465 -16.40 -9.65 28.73
N PRO A 466 -15.87 -10.78 29.22
CA PRO A 466 -16.53 -12.08 29.13
C PRO A 466 -17.92 -12.13 29.78
N ASP A 467 -18.21 -11.30 30.79
CA ASP A 467 -19.52 -11.19 31.45
C ASP A 467 -20.47 -10.20 30.76
N GLY A 468 -20.01 -9.51 29.68
CA GLY A 468 -20.78 -8.55 28.92
C GLY A 468 -21.10 -7.24 29.64
N LYS A 469 -20.44 -6.96 30.78
CA LYS A 469 -20.76 -5.79 31.64
C LYS A 469 -19.83 -4.62 31.44
N TRP A 470 -18.66 -4.83 30.79
CA TRP A 470 -17.59 -3.85 30.59
C TRP A 470 -17.07 -3.85 29.19
N PHE A 471 -16.45 -2.73 28.81
CA PHE A 471 -15.54 -2.61 27.66
C PHE A 471 -14.17 -2.17 28.14
N THR A 472 -13.13 -2.77 27.56
CA THR A 472 -11.80 -2.16 27.51
C THR A 472 -11.62 -1.54 26.14
N LEU A 473 -10.93 -0.39 26.07
CA LEU A 473 -10.77 0.36 24.83
C LEU A 473 -9.50 1.22 24.83
N GLU A 474 -9.03 1.59 23.64
CA GLU A 474 -8.09 2.65 23.46
C GLU A 474 -8.77 4.02 23.54
N PHE A 475 -8.11 5.00 24.16
CA PHE A 475 -8.61 6.36 24.21
C PHE A 475 -7.47 7.38 24.45
N THR A 476 -7.66 8.62 24.07
CA THR A 476 -6.73 9.72 24.34
C THR A 476 -7.08 10.40 25.67
N GLY A 477 -6.59 9.82 26.77
CA GLY A 477 -6.99 10.24 28.14
C GLY A 477 -6.59 11.67 28.47
N ASN A 478 -5.44 12.13 28.02
CA ASN A 478 -4.88 13.45 28.29
C ASN A 478 -5.01 14.42 27.12
N LYS A 479 -5.78 14.10 26.08
CA LYS A 479 -5.92 14.86 24.84
C LYS A 479 -4.57 15.10 24.12
N HIS A 480 -3.62 14.20 24.33
CA HIS A 480 -2.32 14.18 23.69
C HIS A 480 -2.28 13.18 22.57
N ASP A 481 -2.66 13.59 21.38
CA ASP A 481 -2.46 12.82 20.18
C ASP A 481 -0.96 12.76 19.83
N PRO A 482 -0.39 11.59 19.49
CA PRO A 482 -0.99 10.29 19.27
C PRO A 482 -1.01 9.33 20.48
N TYR A 483 -0.72 9.80 21.67
CA TYR A 483 -0.51 8.96 22.86
C TYR A 483 -1.83 8.44 23.41
N SER A 484 -2.13 7.17 23.13
CA SER A 484 -3.31 6.47 23.63
C SER A 484 -3.03 5.77 24.96
N ASP A 485 -4.03 5.74 25.81
CA ASP A 485 -4.12 4.96 27.05
C ASP A 485 -5.15 3.83 26.91
N ILE A 486 -5.09 2.88 27.85
CA ILE A 486 -6.09 1.82 27.96
C ILE A 486 -7.16 2.23 28.98
N GLY A 487 -8.40 2.18 28.55
CA GLY A 487 -9.57 2.53 29.34
C GLY A 487 -10.45 1.34 29.69
N LEU A 488 -11.19 1.47 30.78
CA LEU A 488 -12.28 0.60 31.20
C LEU A 488 -13.57 1.42 31.34
N VAL A 489 -14.67 0.96 30.76
CA VAL A 489 -15.98 1.65 30.83
C VAL A 489 -17.10 0.64 30.95
N SER A 490 -18.17 1.01 31.68
CA SER A 490 -19.37 0.18 31.82
C SER A 490 -20.11 0.00 30.50
N ALA A 491 -20.52 -1.22 30.19
CA ALA A 491 -21.33 -1.53 29.01
C ALA A 491 -22.80 -1.02 29.12
N GLN A 492 -23.23 -0.53 30.30
CA GLN A 492 -24.54 0.09 30.44
C GLN A 492 -24.61 1.51 29.87
N GLY A 493 -23.46 2.11 29.57
CA GLY A 493 -23.38 3.50 29.08
C GLY A 493 -23.44 4.53 30.21
N GLY A 494 -23.28 5.81 29.84
CA GLY A 494 -23.31 6.94 30.75
C GLY A 494 -22.16 7.02 31.77
N GLY A 495 -21.21 6.11 31.70
CA GLY A 495 -20.04 6.03 32.57
C GLY A 495 -18.85 6.81 32.05
N LYS A 496 -18.00 7.29 32.98
CA LYS A 496 -16.71 7.86 32.67
C LYS A 496 -15.72 6.73 32.33
N ILE A 497 -14.89 6.90 31.30
CA ILE A 497 -13.78 6.01 31.04
C ILE A 497 -12.79 6.13 32.21
N THR A 498 -12.47 5.01 32.82
CA THR A 498 -11.40 4.89 33.81
C THR A 498 -10.10 4.59 33.11
N ASN A 499 -9.09 5.47 33.26
CA ASN A 499 -7.75 5.25 32.70
C ASN A 499 -7.00 4.19 33.54
N LEU A 500 -6.60 3.11 32.91
CA LEU A 500 -5.89 2.00 33.57
C LEU A 500 -4.37 2.12 33.46
N THR A 501 -3.85 2.83 32.47
CA THR A 501 -2.40 2.95 32.21
C THR A 501 -1.84 4.27 32.67
N ASN A 502 -2.58 5.35 32.47
CA ASN A 502 -2.22 6.73 32.82
C ASN A 502 -0.77 7.04 32.45
N SER A 503 -0.39 6.69 31.22
CA SER A 503 0.97 6.68 30.73
C SER A 503 1.19 7.80 29.73
N GLY A 504 2.43 8.31 29.63
CA GLY A 504 2.84 9.23 28.56
C GLY A 504 3.36 8.49 27.31
N TYR A 505 3.06 7.21 27.16
CA TYR A 505 3.49 6.35 26.06
C TYR A 505 2.29 5.76 25.36
N MET A 506 2.41 5.45 24.06
CA MET A 506 1.35 4.77 23.33
C MET A 506 1.11 3.39 23.93
N SER A 507 -0.16 3.11 24.23
CA SER A 507 -0.65 1.80 24.68
C SER A 507 -1.85 1.41 23.85
N GLY A 508 -1.90 0.15 23.36
CA GLY A 508 -2.91 -0.27 22.40
C GLY A 508 -3.30 -1.74 22.48
N TYR A 509 -4.24 -2.13 21.64
CA TYR A 509 -4.74 -3.50 21.46
C TYR A 509 -5.24 -4.16 22.77
N PRO A 510 -6.13 -3.50 23.55
CA PRO A 510 -6.60 -4.03 24.81
C PRO A 510 -7.55 -5.21 24.63
N ARG A 511 -7.29 -6.30 25.36
CA ARG A 511 -8.14 -7.51 25.37
C ARG A 511 -8.30 -8.02 26.79
N PHE A 512 -9.50 -8.45 27.16
CA PHE A 512 -9.67 -9.17 28.42
C PHE A 512 -8.93 -10.50 28.39
N ALA A 513 -8.30 -10.84 29.50
CA ALA A 513 -7.55 -12.06 29.71
C ALA A 513 -7.86 -12.66 31.08
N LEU A 514 -7.45 -13.90 31.34
CA LEU A 514 -7.62 -14.57 32.63
C LEU A 514 -9.09 -14.59 33.11
N ASP A 515 -9.98 -15.02 32.20
CA ASP A 515 -11.44 -15.04 32.42
C ASP A 515 -12.00 -13.67 32.88
N GLY A 516 -11.43 -12.57 32.38
CA GLY A 516 -11.83 -11.21 32.68
C GLY A 516 -11.17 -10.58 33.90
N ASN A 517 -10.25 -11.26 34.57
CA ASN A 517 -9.54 -10.75 35.74
C ASN A 517 -8.37 -9.82 35.41
N ALA A 518 -7.98 -9.74 34.16
CA ALA A 518 -6.92 -8.84 33.69
C ALA A 518 -7.20 -8.35 32.27
N ILE A 519 -6.50 -7.28 31.88
CA ILE A 519 -6.48 -6.77 30.50
C ILE A 519 -5.05 -6.91 29.99
N LEU A 520 -4.90 -7.61 28.86
CA LEU A 520 -3.68 -7.72 28.08
C LEU A 520 -3.65 -6.54 27.09
N PHE A 521 -2.50 -5.86 26.99
CA PHE A 521 -2.31 -4.75 26.07
C PHE A 521 -0.83 -4.64 25.67
N THR A 522 -0.52 -3.83 24.66
CA THR A 522 0.85 -3.49 24.27
C THR A 522 1.19 -2.06 24.65
N THR A 523 2.48 -1.77 24.87
CA THR A 523 2.95 -0.40 25.16
C THR A 523 4.34 -0.17 24.61
N GLU A 524 4.61 1.08 24.22
CA GLU A 524 5.92 1.56 23.77
C GLU A 524 6.84 2.03 24.93
N ARG A 525 6.40 1.87 26.17
CA ARG A 525 7.06 2.47 27.35
C ARG A 525 8.52 2.06 27.52
N TYR A 526 8.87 0.83 27.21
CA TYR A 526 10.20 0.26 27.49
C TYR A 526 11.05 0.08 26.23
N GLY A 527 10.47 0.25 25.08
CA GLY A 527 11.12 0.01 23.79
C GLY A 527 12.05 1.14 23.36
N MET A 528 13.04 0.81 22.53
CA MET A 528 13.84 1.80 21.84
C MET A 528 12.97 2.55 20.82
N ARG A 529 13.02 3.86 20.86
CA ARG A 529 12.29 4.70 19.91
C ARG A 529 12.91 4.62 18.52
N ALA A 530 12.10 4.33 17.54
CA ALA A 530 12.50 4.30 16.14
C ALA A 530 12.49 5.68 15.49
N HIS A 531 11.70 6.63 16.05
CA HIS A 531 11.53 7.99 15.56
C HIS A 531 11.60 9.01 16.68
N ALA A 532 11.90 10.27 16.36
CA ALA A 532 12.12 11.33 17.35
C ALA A 532 10.94 11.58 18.30
N SER A 533 9.69 11.39 17.84
CA SER A 533 8.47 11.70 18.61
C SER A 533 7.67 10.48 19.01
N TRP A 534 7.57 9.50 18.15
CA TRP A 534 6.79 8.27 18.35
C TRP A 534 7.41 7.13 17.56
N GLY A 535 6.75 5.94 17.63
CA GLY A 535 7.21 4.73 16.99
C GLY A 535 8.35 4.12 17.79
N SER A 536 8.03 3.10 18.55
CA SER A 536 8.96 2.40 19.42
C SER A 536 8.71 0.90 19.33
N LEU A 537 9.67 0.14 19.77
CA LEU A 537 9.46 -1.28 20.03
C LEU A 537 8.46 -1.45 21.17
N ASN A 538 7.61 -2.45 21.07
CA ASN A 538 6.50 -2.70 21.97
C ASN A 538 6.79 -3.84 22.94
N ASP A 539 6.06 -3.81 24.07
CA ASP A 539 6.02 -4.85 25.09
C ASP A 539 4.59 -5.28 25.35
N ALA A 540 4.39 -6.58 25.63
CA ALA A 540 3.13 -7.10 26.15
C ALA A 540 3.03 -6.87 27.66
N MET A 541 1.88 -6.33 28.09
CA MET A 541 1.59 -5.97 29.48
C MET A 541 0.29 -6.58 29.95
N LEU A 542 0.18 -6.82 31.25
CA LEU A 542 -1.08 -7.12 31.93
C LEU A 542 -1.38 -6.04 32.98
N VAL A 543 -2.64 -5.60 33.06
CA VAL A 543 -3.18 -4.90 34.22
C VAL A 543 -4.24 -5.78 34.88
N PHE A 544 -4.07 -6.10 36.17
CA PHE A 544 -5.00 -6.95 36.92
C PHE A 544 -6.12 -6.11 37.49
N LEU A 545 -7.38 -6.53 37.27
CA LEU A 545 -8.56 -5.78 37.69
C LEU A 545 -8.89 -5.95 39.17
N ASN A 546 -8.37 -6.97 39.83
CA ASN A 546 -8.55 -7.19 41.27
C ASN A 546 -7.27 -7.75 41.93
N GLN A 547 -7.20 -7.58 43.26
CA GLN A 547 -6.01 -7.95 44.02
C GLN A 547 -5.79 -9.47 44.06
N ASP A 548 -6.87 -10.29 44.23
CA ASP A 548 -6.75 -11.75 44.27
C ASP A 548 -6.10 -12.34 43.00
N ALA A 549 -6.48 -11.84 41.82
CA ALA A 549 -5.88 -12.25 40.56
C ALA A 549 -4.41 -11.84 40.46
N TYR A 550 -4.04 -10.66 40.95
CA TYR A 550 -2.67 -10.20 41.00
C TYR A 550 -1.80 -11.03 41.95
N ASP A 551 -2.31 -11.27 43.18
CA ASP A 551 -1.62 -12.09 44.17
C ASP A 551 -1.41 -13.53 43.67
N LYS A 552 -2.42 -14.09 43.03
CA LYS A 552 -2.35 -15.41 42.39
C LYS A 552 -1.29 -15.46 41.28
N TYR A 553 -1.16 -14.38 40.50
CA TYR A 553 -0.13 -14.29 39.48
C TYR A 553 1.27 -14.20 40.09
N CYS A 554 1.43 -13.51 41.20
CA CYS A 554 2.71 -13.32 41.89
C CYS A 554 3.23 -14.58 42.66
N LEU A 555 2.37 -15.62 42.84
CA LEU A 555 2.77 -16.85 43.53
C LEU A 555 3.95 -17.54 42.81
N SER A 556 4.82 -18.18 43.58
CA SER A 556 5.80 -19.12 43.05
C SER A 556 5.10 -20.28 42.32
N LYS A 557 5.82 -21.00 41.48
CA LYS A 557 5.25 -22.16 40.77
C LYS A 557 4.68 -23.17 41.77
N GLU A 558 5.40 -23.47 42.85
CA GLU A 558 5.00 -24.43 43.88
C GLU A 558 3.74 -23.96 44.61
N ASP A 559 3.71 -22.72 45.11
CA ASP A 559 2.55 -22.17 45.82
C ASP A 559 1.30 -22.10 44.92
N TYR A 560 1.49 -21.83 43.64
CA TYR A 560 0.41 -21.84 42.68
C TYR A 560 -0.18 -23.22 42.45
N GLU A 561 0.68 -24.25 42.32
CA GLU A 561 0.23 -25.63 42.15
C GLU A 561 -0.51 -26.11 43.40
N LEU A 562 0.01 -25.83 44.60
CA LEU A 562 -0.66 -26.10 45.86
C LEU A 562 -2.01 -25.43 45.98
N ARG A 563 -2.10 -24.15 45.65
CA ARG A 563 -3.39 -23.42 45.65
C ARG A 563 -4.39 -24.03 44.66
N LYS A 564 -3.95 -24.43 43.48
CA LYS A 564 -4.77 -25.12 42.47
C LYS A 564 -5.29 -26.50 42.95
N GLU A 565 -4.50 -27.22 43.72
CA GLU A 565 -4.93 -28.47 44.35
C GLU A 565 -6.00 -28.21 45.42
N LEU A 566 -5.78 -27.27 46.31
CA LEU A 566 -6.75 -26.86 47.34
C LEU A 566 -8.09 -26.39 46.71
N GLU A 567 -8.06 -25.58 45.66
CA GLU A 567 -9.28 -25.14 44.97
C GLU A 567 -10.04 -26.33 44.33
N LYS A 568 -9.34 -27.34 43.81
CA LYS A 568 -9.94 -28.59 43.31
C LYS A 568 -10.61 -29.42 44.41
N GLU A 569 -9.97 -29.50 45.58
CA GLU A 569 -10.51 -30.24 46.74
C GLU A 569 -11.75 -29.53 47.32
N GLN A 570 -11.72 -28.21 47.39
CA GLN A 570 -12.86 -27.41 47.83
C GLN A 570 -14.07 -27.56 46.89
N LYS A 571 -13.86 -27.56 45.58
CA LYS A 571 -14.91 -27.84 44.59
C LYS A 571 -15.47 -29.26 44.71
N LYS A 572 -14.66 -30.23 45.03
CA LYS A 572 -15.10 -31.63 45.25
C LYS A 572 -15.88 -31.80 46.56
N SER A 573 -15.58 -31.03 47.61
CA SER A 573 -16.28 -31.05 48.89
C SER A 573 -17.62 -30.29 48.83
N ALA A 574 -17.66 -29.14 48.14
CA ALA A 574 -18.89 -28.37 47.94
C ALA A 574 -19.94 -29.11 47.07
N GLY A 575 -19.53 -30.08 46.24
CA GLY A 575 -20.46 -30.96 45.50
C GLY A 575 -20.99 -32.16 46.27
N LYS A 576 -20.60 -32.36 47.57
CA LYS A 576 -21.02 -33.49 48.39
C LYS A 576 -22.09 -33.16 49.44
N ASP A 577 -22.44 -31.90 49.67
CA ASP A 577 -23.41 -31.47 50.68
C ASP A 577 -24.80 -31.17 50.07
N THR A 578 -25.35 -32.13 49.31
CA THR A 578 -26.81 -32.20 49.11
C THR A 578 -27.35 -33.39 49.88
N PRO A 579 -28.30 -33.23 50.82
CA PRO A 579 -28.86 -34.37 51.61
C PRO A 579 -29.55 -35.34 50.66
N LYS A 580 -29.15 -36.60 50.69
CA LYS A 580 -29.93 -37.69 50.09
C LYS A 580 -31.16 -37.93 50.95
N ASP A 581 -32.33 -37.63 50.42
CA ASP A 581 -33.59 -38.12 50.93
C ASP A 581 -33.69 -39.63 50.61
N GLU A 582 -33.57 -40.48 51.64
CA GLU A 582 -33.85 -41.88 51.52
C GLU A 582 -35.35 -42.12 51.54
N ASN A 583 -35.92 -42.57 50.44
CA ASN A 583 -36.91 -43.66 50.46
C ASN A 583 -37.52 -44.00 49.09
N LYS A 584 -37.48 -45.32 48.90
CA LYS A 584 -38.38 -46.20 48.15
C LYS A 584 -38.01 -46.79 46.80
N ASP A 585 -37.70 -48.06 46.96
CA ASP A 585 -38.14 -49.25 46.22
C ASP A 585 -37.97 -49.38 44.69
N LYS A 586 -37.04 -50.30 44.42
CA LYS A 586 -36.99 -51.35 43.38
C LYS A 586 -38.08 -51.35 42.29
N LYS A 587 -37.69 -51.14 41.04
CA LYS A 587 -38.01 -52.08 39.91
C LYS A 587 -37.05 -51.88 38.74
N LYS A 588 -36.50 -53.01 38.29
CA LYS A 588 -35.70 -53.21 37.07
C LYS A 588 -36.52 -52.87 35.81
N LYS A 589 -35.95 -52.22 34.82
CA LYS A 589 -35.71 -52.69 33.45
C LYS A 589 -35.13 -51.61 32.56
N ASP A 590 -34.03 -52.01 31.97
CA ASP A 590 -33.49 -51.83 30.63
C ASP A 590 -33.61 -50.50 29.83
N ASP A 591 -32.42 -50.07 29.42
CA ASP A 591 -32.07 -49.38 28.17
C ASP A 591 -32.71 -48.05 27.81
N LYS A 592 -31.95 -47.00 28.03
CA LYS A 592 -31.45 -46.07 27.00
C LYS A 592 -30.53 -45.03 27.62
N LYS A 593 -29.28 -45.02 27.17
CA LYS A 593 -28.35 -43.90 27.38
C LYS A 593 -28.95 -42.64 26.76
N ASP A 594 -29.40 -41.70 27.55
CA ASP A 594 -29.50 -40.30 27.18
C ASP A 594 -28.53 -39.51 28.05
N SER A 595 -27.48 -39.05 27.37
CA SER A 595 -26.47 -38.16 27.92
C SER A 595 -27.05 -36.74 27.99
N ASN A 596 -27.68 -36.38 29.13
CA ASN A 596 -28.09 -35.01 29.36
C ASN A 596 -27.96 -34.64 30.82
N THR A 597 -26.72 -34.48 31.29
CA THR A 597 -26.38 -33.85 32.56
C THR A 597 -25.03 -33.19 32.39
N ASP A 598 -25.02 -31.93 31.95
CA ASP A 598 -23.99 -30.90 32.20
C ASP A 598 -24.41 -29.58 31.51
N LYS A 599 -25.48 -28.99 32.01
CA LYS A 599 -25.90 -27.64 31.61
C LYS A 599 -26.23 -26.77 32.81
N LYS A 600 -25.22 -26.56 33.68
CA LYS A 600 -25.47 -25.59 34.79
C LYS A 600 -24.26 -24.73 35.20
N ASP A 601 -23.13 -24.78 34.51
CA ASP A 601 -21.94 -23.99 34.92
C ASP A 601 -21.31 -23.12 33.81
N ASP A 602 -22.03 -22.80 32.73
CA ASP A 602 -21.47 -22.08 31.55
C ASP A 602 -21.83 -20.58 31.53
N GLN A 603 -22.33 -20.01 32.62
CA GLN A 603 -22.53 -18.56 32.74
C GLN A 603 -21.19 -17.93 33.21
N PRO A 604 -20.65 -16.94 32.48
CA PRO A 604 -19.47 -16.21 32.92
C PRO A 604 -19.74 -15.60 34.31
N LYS A 605 -18.76 -15.74 35.21
CA LYS A 605 -18.87 -15.10 36.54
C LYS A 605 -18.74 -13.60 36.38
N ASP A 606 -19.40 -12.84 37.20
CA ASP A 606 -19.28 -11.41 37.29
C ASP A 606 -17.82 -11.03 37.57
N ILE A 607 -17.32 -10.08 36.78
CA ILE A 607 -15.93 -9.60 36.91
C ILE A 607 -15.87 -8.61 38.07
N VAL A 608 -14.90 -8.82 38.97
CA VAL A 608 -14.63 -7.90 40.07
C VAL A 608 -13.63 -6.86 39.63
N VAL A 609 -13.97 -5.59 39.75
CA VAL A 609 -13.10 -4.46 39.38
C VAL A 609 -12.78 -3.64 40.63
N GLU A 610 -11.51 -3.65 41.03
CA GLU A 610 -10.95 -2.88 42.14
C GLU A 610 -10.05 -1.79 41.59
N LEU A 611 -10.54 -0.55 41.53
CA LEU A 611 -9.79 0.58 40.94
C LEU A 611 -8.69 1.12 41.85
N LYS A 612 -8.84 0.99 43.17
CA LYS A 612 -7.82 1.48 44.11
C LYS A 612 -6.52 0.66 43.97
N GLY A 613 -5.40 1.32 43.71
CA GLY A 613 -4.08 0.70 43.55
C GLY A 613 -3.97 -0.13 42.26
N ILE A 614 -4.76 0.15 41.23
CA ILE A 614 -4.72 -0.60 39.96
C ILE A 614 -3.39 -0.36 39.23
N GLU A 615 -2.80 0.80 39.36
CA GLU A 615 -1.48 1.17 38.83
C GLU A 615 -0.35 0.31 39.38
N ASP A 616 -0.50 -0.24 40.59
CA ASP A 616 0.50 -1.14 41.22
C ASP A 616 0.35 -2.61 40.73
N ARG A 617 -0.75 -2.89 40.02
CA ARG A 617 -1.05 -4.22 39.50
C ARG A 617 -0.81 -4.34 38.00
N VAL A 618 0.11 -3.54 37.47
CA VAL A 618 0.54 -3.59 36.05
C VAL A 618 1.85 -4.37 35.96
N VAL A 619 1.91 -5.36 35.06
CA VAL A 619 3.05 -6.26 34.90
C VAL A 619 3.51 -6.30 33.45
N ARG A 620 4.82 -6.12 33.26
CA ARG A 620 5.48 -6.38 31.98
C ARG A 620 5.67 -7.88 31.80
N LEU A 621 5.21 -8.43 30.66
CA LEU A 621 5.33 -9.86 30.36
C LEU A 621 6.58 -10.18 29.54
N THR A 622 6.81 -9.45 28.44
CA THR A 622 7.93 -9.72 27.54
C THR A 622 9.27 -9.30 28.12
N PRO A 623 10.31 -10.16 28.04
CA PRO A 623 11.64 -9.83 28.56
C PRO A 623 12.35 -8.79 27.71
N ASN A 624 12.07 -8.75 26.40
CA ASN A 624 12.68 -7.82 25.45
C ASN A 624 11.57 -7.13 24.63
N SER A 625 11.73 -5.84 24.43
CA SER A 625 10.89 -5.11 23.49
C SER A 625 11.17 -5.53 22.05
N SER A 626 10.16 -5.52 21.20
CA SER A 626 10.27 -5.92 19.79
C SER A 626 9.27 -5.15 18.92
N ASP A 627 9.45 -5.21 17.62
CA ASP A 627 8.36 -4.95 16.69
C ASP A 627 7.32 -6.05 16.89
N MET A 628 6.22 -5.70 17.60
CA MET A 628 5.26 -6.67 18.14
C MET A 628 3.95 -6.58 17.36
N GLY A 629 3.50 -7.73 16.88
CA GLY A 629 2.18 -7.91 16.31
C GLY A 629 1.14 -8.31 17.38
N SER A 630 0.26 -9.23 17.01
CA SER A 630 -0.82 -9.69 17.90
C SER A 630 -0.28 -10.45 19.13
N THR A 631 -0.98 -10.30 20.26
CA THR A 631 -0.68 -10.99 21.54
C THR A 631 -1.93 -11.67 22.08
N ILE A 632 -1.80 -12.86 22.66
CA ILE A 632 -2.92 -13.58 23.29
C ILE A 632 -2.44 -14.50 24.42
N ILE A 633 -3.24 -14.60 25.48
CA ILE A 633 -2.98 -15.53 26.58
C ILE A 633 -3.85 -16.77 26.40
N SER A 634 -3.26 -17.96 26.64
CA SER A 634 -3.99 -19.23 26.63
C SER A 634 -5.13 -19.21 27.64
N LYS A 635 -6.18 -20.02 27.37
CA LYS A 635 -7.38 -20.06 28.24
C LYS A 635 -7.08 -20.47 29.68
N ASP A 636 -6.08 -21.28 29.91
CA ASP A 636 -5.62 -21.67 31.29
C ASP A 636 -4.86 -20.54 32.01
N GLY A 637 -4.53 -19.46 31.32
CA GLY A 637 -3.81 -18.31 31.86
C GLY A 637 -2.31 -18.54 32.10
N GLU A 638 -1.74 -19.62 31.57
CA GLU A 638 -0.32 -19.98 31.86
C GLU A 638 0.65 -19.65 30.72
N THR A 639 0.13 -19.39 29.52
CA THR A 639 0.95 -19.15 28.33
C THR A 639 0.58 -17.87 27.62
N LEU A 640 1.59 -17.04 27.34
CA LEU A 640 1.48 -15.93 26.38
C LEU A 640 1.99 -16.41 25.02
N TYR A 641 1.19 -16.27 23.98
CA TYR A 641 1.60 -16.33 22.59
C TYR A 641 1.70 -14.91 22.05
N TYR A 642 2.76 -14.60 21.30
CA TYR A 642 2.91 -13.29 20.67
C TYR A 642 3.69 -13.39 19.36
N LEU A 643 3.39 -12.52 18.45
CA LEU A 643 4.11 -12.33 17.19
C LEU A 643 5.13 -11.22 17.36
N ALA A 644 6.38 -11.52 17.07
CA ALA A 644 7.46 -10.53 17.16
C ALA A 644 8.44 -10.67 16.00
N ALA A 645 8.88 -9.53 15.48
CA ALA A 645 9.89 -9.44 14.44
C ALA A 645 11.23 -8.96 15.07
N PHE A 646 12.23 -9.85 15.11
CA PHE A 646 13.59 -9.52 15.56
C PHE A 646 14.58 -9.46 14.41
N GLU A 647 14.46 -10.34 13.40
CA GLU A 647 15.43 -10.48 12.29
C GLU A 647 14.77 -10.51 10.92
N GLY A 648 13.60 -9.96 10.76
CA GLY A 648 12.86 -10.01 9.49
C GLY A 648 11.37 -9.84 9.72
N GLY A 649 10.55 -10.76 9.22
CA GLY A 649 9.11 -10.77 9.47
C GLY A 649 8.76 -11.32 10.86
N TYR A 650 7.47 -11.31 11.15
CA TYR A 650 6.93 -11.80 12.42
C TYR A 650 7.06 -13.30 12.53
N ASP A 651 7.57 -13.75 13.68
CA ASP A 651 7.65 -15.14 14.10
C ASP A 651 6.77 -15.37 15.33
N LEU A 652 6.28 -16.61 15.52
CA LEU A 652 5.45 -16.96 16.66
C LEU A 652 6.33 -17.35 17.85
N TRP A 653 6.17 -16.63 18.95
CA TRP A 653 6.83 -16.83 20.21
C TRP A 653 5.87 -17.34 21.27
N LYS A 654 6.39 -18.13 22.22
CA LYS A 654 5.65 -18.67 23.35
C LYS A 654 6.39 -18.36 24.64
N MET A 655 5.69 -17.81 25.63
CA MET A 655 6.22 -17.56 26.96
C MET A 655 5.38 -18.26 28.00
N ASN A 656 6.02 -19.04 28.87
CA ASN A 656 5.40 -19.57 30.07
C ASN A 656 5.37 -18.47 31.15
N LEU A 657 4.20 -18.06 31.58
CA LEU A 657 4.00 -16.93 32.50
C LEU A 657 4.46 -17.23 33.94
N ARG A 658 4.53 -18.52 34.34
CA ARG A 658 4.99 -18.94 35.67
C ARG A 658 6.51 -19.08 35.77
N LYS A 659 7.08 -19.73 34.74
CA LYS A 659 8.52 -19.94 34.67
C LYS A 659 9.27 -18.74 34.13
N LYS A 660 8.56 -17.80 33.49
CA LYS A 660 9.11 -16.66 32.75
C LYS A 660 10.08 -17.08 31.63
N GLU A 661 9.88 -18.30 31.11
CA GLU A 661 10.67 -18.85 30.01
C GLU A 661 10.05 -18.48 28.68
N THR A 662 10.84 -17.91 27.79
CA THR A 662 10.43 -17.52 26.44
C THR A 662 11.20 -18.37 25.42
N ARG A 663 10.50 -18.81 24.38
CA ARG A 663 11.11 -19.50 23.24
C ARG A 663 10.43 -19.14 21.91
N LEU A 664 11.23 -19.17 20.85
CA LEU A 664 10.70 -19.18 19.49
C LEU A 664 9.93 -20.49 19.29
N LEU A 665 8.67 -20.39 18.91
CA LEU A 665 7.82 -21.56 18.69
C LEU A 665 7.84 -21.97 17.20
N HIS A 666 7.55 -21.04 16.32
CA HIS A 666 7.58 -21.26 14.88
C HIS A 666 8.19 -20.06 14.14
N LYS A 667 9.19 -20.34 13.32
CA LYS A 667 9.75 -19.36 12.40
C LYS A 667 8.83 -19.22 11.19
N MET A 668 8.12 -18.10 11.09
CA MET A 668 7.09 -17.85 10.09
C MET A 668 7.54 -16.85 9.04
N ASN A 669 8.36 -15.89 9.43
CA ASN A 669 8.77 -14.74 8.61
C ASN A 669 7.55 -14.07 7.94
N ALA A 670 6.47 -13.89 8.69
CA ALA A 670 5.21 -13.36 8.19
C ALA A 670 5.27 -11.84 8.07
N GLY A 671 4.56 -11.28 7.08
CA GLY A 671 4.42 -9.82 6.94
C GLY A 671 3.53 -9.24 8.04
N TRP A 672 2.38 -9.84 8.26
CA TRP A 672 1.42 -9.48 9.31
C TRP A 672 0.48 -10.66 9.56
N ALA A 673 0.05 -10.82 10.82
CA ALA A 673 -1.00 -11.76 11.18
C ALA A 673 -1.69 -11.32 12.47
N ASP A 674 -2.98 -11.62 12.60
CA ASP A 674 -3.69 -11.58 13.87
C ASP A 674 -3.78 -12.97 14.49
N MET A 675 -3.99 -13.03 15.81
CA MET A 675 -4.14 -14.28 16.55
C MET A 675 -5.48 -14.34 17.26
N GLN A 676 -6.16 -15.48 17.12
CA GLN A 676 -7.43 -15.74 17.80
C GLN A 676 -7.46 -17.18 18.34
N LEU A 677 -8.05 -17.38 19.51
CA LEU A 677 -8.34 -18.69 20.06
C LEU A 677 -9.80 -19.09 19.78
N ASP A 678 -10.05 -20.38 19.56
CA ASP A 678 -11.43 -20.89 19.64
C ASP A 678 -11.95 -20.78 21.07
N LYS A 679 -13.28 -20.88 21.26
CA LYS A 679 -13.93 -20.75 22.58
C LYS A 679 -13.31 -21.67 23.64
N ASN A 680 -12.82 -22.84 23.24
CA ASN A 680 -12.26 -23.82 24.16
C ASN A 680 -10.76 -23.64 24.42
N GLY A 681 -10.09 -22.74 23.68
CA GLY A 681 -8.65 -22.53 23.76
C GLY A 681 -7.82 -23.69 23.23
N LYS A 682 -8.44 -24.61 22.47
CA LYS A 682 -7.77 -25.79 21.91
C LYS A 682 -6.93 -25.44 20.68
N ASN A 683 -7.42 -24.52 19.87
CA ASN A 683 -6.73 -24.09 18.64
C ASN A 683 -6.43 -22.60 18.71
N LEU A 684 -5.19 -22.26 18.38
CA LEU A 684 -4.73 -20.89 18.09
C LEU A 684 -4.70 -20.71 16.57
N PHE A 685 -5.43 -19.71 16.09
CA PHE A 685 -5.47 -19.35 14.68
C PHE A 685 -4.52 -18.19 14.42
N LEU A 686 -3.71 -18.33 13.37
CA LEU A 686 -2.78 -17.32 12.85
C LEU A 686 -3.36 -16.83 11.53
N LEU A 687 -3.95 -15.66 11.54
CA LEU A 687 -4.75 -15.11 10.43
C LEU A 687 -3.91 -14.08 9.67
N GLY A 688 -2.96 -14.56 8.88
CA GLY A 688 -2.14 -13.70 8.03
C GLY A 688 -2.81 -13.39 6.70
N SER A 689 -2.42 -12.26 6.09
CA SER A 689 -3.02 -11.78 4.84
C SER A 689 -2.99 -12.82 3.70
N ARG A 690 -1.88 -13.49 3.49
CA ARG A 690 -1.70 -14.47 2.40
C ARG A 690 -1.64 -15.92 2.85
N LYS A 691 -1.52 -16.13 4.15
CA LYS A 691 -1.32 -17.46 4.74
C LYS A 691 -2.02 -17.53 6.07
N MET A 692 -3.03 -18.39 6.16
CA MET A 692 -3.73 -18.68 7.40
C MET A 692 -3.33 -20.05 7.91
N GLN A 693 -3.20 -20.20 9.22
CA GLN A 693 -2.78 -21.42 9.87
C GLN A 693 -3.52 -21.60 11.19
N LYS A 694 -3.67 -22.84 11.64
CA LYS A 694 -4.12 -23.15 13.00
C LYS A 694 -3.08 -24.02 13.72
N MET A 695 -2.94 -23.78 14.99
CA MET A 695 -2.03 -24.53 15.87
C MET A 695 -2.83 -25.19 17.00
N ASP A 696 -2.65 -26.48 17.20
CA ASP A 696 -3.15 -27.18 18.37
C ASP A 696 -2.31 -26.76 19.59
N THR A 697 -2.96 -26.15 20.59
CA THR A 697 -2.26 -25.56 21.75
C THR A 697 -1.63 -26.58 22.69
N SER A 698 -2.05 -27.85 22.60
CA SER A 698 -1.50 -28.96 23.45
C SER A 698 -0.22 -29.56 22.87
N SER A 699 -0.13 -29.64 21.54
CA SER A 699 0.99 -30.26 20.83
C SER A 699 1.92 -29.25 20.16
N ASP A 700 1.53 -27.99 20.11
CA ASP A 700 2.16 -26.91 19.33
C ASP A 700 2.24 -27.22 17.81
N ALA A 701 1.46 -28.18 17.32
CA ALA A 701 1.47 -28.58 15.91
C ALA A 701 0.73 -27.55 15.03
N LEU A 702 1.41 -27.06 13.99
CA LEU A 702 0.91 -26.04 13.07
C LEU A 702 0.36 -26.70 11.80
N THR A 703 -0.86 -26.37 11.42
CA THR A 703 -1.53 -26.88 10.20
C THR A 703 -1.96 -25.70 9.31
N PRO A 704 -1.65 -25.72 8.00
CA PRO A 704 -2.12 -24.68 7.09
C PRO A 704 -3.64 -24.76 6.91
N ILE A 705 -4.26 -23.60 6.75
CA ILE A 705 -5.66 -23.47 6.35
C ILE A 705 -5.67 -23.07 4.88
N THR A 706 -6.27 -23.90 4.06
CA THR A 706 -6.43 -23.67 2.62
C THR A 706 -7.84 -23.22 2.32
N PHE A 707 -8.00 -22.30 1.37
CA PHE A 707 -9.30 -21.87 0.89
C PHE A 707 -9.25 -21.65 -0.63
N GLN A 708 -10.41 -21.77 -1.26
CA GLN A 708 -10.56 -21.56 -2.70
C GLN A 708 -11.50 -20.38 -2.90
N VAL A 709 -11.11 -19.49 -3.80
CA VAL A 709 -11.94 -18.35 -4.19
C VAL A 709 -12.33 -18.52 -5.65
N ASN A 710 -13.63 -18.52 -5.93
CA ASN A 710 -14.16 -18.54 -7.28
C ASN A 710 -15.14 -17.37 -7.44
N ALA A 711 -14.58 -16.20 -7.60
CA ALA A 711 -15.30 -14.95 -7.70
C ALA A 711 -14.64 -14.03 -8.72
N LYS A 712 -15.45 -13.17 -9.31
CA LYS A 712 -15.00 -12.14 -10.26
C LYS A 712 -15.36 -10.77 -9.72
N MET A 713 -14.44 -9.83 -9.87
CA MET A 713 -14.63 -8.42 -9.58
C MET A 713 -14.76 -7.64 -10.90
N ASP A 714 -15.79 -6.81 -11.00
CA ASP A 714 -15.91 -5.82 -12.06
C ASP A 714 -14.96 -4.66 -11.76
N LEU A 715 -13.90 -4.52 -12.55
CA LEU A 715 -12.85 -3.54 -12.30
C LEU A 715 -13.30 -2.10 -12.60
N ALA A 716 -14.26 -1.90 -13.49
CA ALA A 716 -14.78 -0.57 -13.76
C ALA A 716 -15.64 -0.09 -12.58
N ALA A 717 -16.53 -0.95 -12.08
CA ALA A 717 -17.34 -0.66 -10.91
C ALA A 717 -16.49 -0.48 -9.63
N GLU A 718 -15.41 -1.26 -9.48
CA GLU A 718 -14.45 -1.11 -8.37
C GLU A 718 -13.74 0.25 -8.43
N ARG A 719 -13.28 0.71 -9.61
CA ARG A 719 -12.66 2.05 -9.77
C ARG A 719 -13.63 3.17 -9.48
N GLU A 720 -14.88 3.06 -9.93
CA GLU A 720 -15.93 4.02 -9.61
C GLU A 720 -16.17 4.10 -8.09
N TYR A 721 -16.30 2.94 -7.43
CA TYR A 721 -16.41 2.88 -5.98
C TYR A 721 -15.20 3.51 -5.27
N MET A 722 -13.97 3.18 -5.70
CA MET A 722 -12.74 3.73 -5.11
C MET A 722 -12.67 5.26 -5.26
N PHE A 723 -13.05 5.80 -6.42
CA PHE A 723 -13.14 7.25 -6.64
C PHE A 723 -14.13 7.89 -5.67
N ASP A 724 -15.32 7.32 -5.52
CA ASP A 724 -16.33 7.80 -4.56
C ASP A 724 -15.87 7.67 -3.12
N HIS A 725 -15.16 6.60 -2.78
CA HIS A 725 -14.56 6.43 -1.46
C HIS A 725 -13.55 7.55 -1.17
N VAL A 726 -12.65 7.85 -2.09
CA VAL A 726 -11.67 8.95 -1.95
C VAL A 726 -12.39 10.28 -1.73
N TYR A 727 -13.43 10.60 -2.53
CA TYR A 727 -14.25 11.79 -2.35
C TYR A 727 -14.77 11.92 -0.92
N ARG A 728 -15.45 10.87 -0.43
CA ARG A 728 -16.05 10.87 0.91
C ARG A 728 -15.02 10.94 2.03
N GLN A 729 -13.91 10.20 1.89
CA GLN A 729 -12.85 10.19 2.90
C GLN A 729 -12.13 11.54 3.00
N GLN A 730 -11.85 12.19 1.88
CA GLN A 730 -11.27 13.54 1.89
C GLN A 730 -12.22 14.54 2.53
N GLN A 731 -13.50 14.55 2.15
CA GLN A 731 -14.51 15.43 2.75
C GLN A 731 -14.62 15.29 4.25
N LYS A 732 -14.45 14.05 4.79
CA LYS A 732 -14.62 13.75 6.21
C LYS A 732 -13.34 13.88 7.04
N ARG A 733 -12.17 13.69 6.42
CA ARG A 733 -10.89 13.55 7.12
C ARG A 733 -9.90 14.66 6.86
N PHE A 734 -10.12 15.47 5.84
CA PHE A 734 -9.19 16.55 5.53
C PHE A 734 -9.13 17.53 6.72
N TYR A 735 -7.92 17.85 7.17
CA TYR A 735 -7.71 18.62 8.40
C TYR A 735 -8.27 20.04 8.33
N ASN A 736 -8.35 20.62 7.13
CA ASN A 736 -8.92 21.94 6.91
C ASN A 736 -10.33 21.78 6.34
N THR A 737 -11.35 22.12 7.13
CA THR A 737 -12.78 21.95 6.78
C THR A 737 -13.21 22.79 5.58
N SER A 738 -12.48 23.87 5.23
CA SER A 738 -12.72 24.66 4.01
C SER A 738 -12.01 24.09 2.77
N MET A 739 -11.41 22.91 2.85
CA MET A 739 -10.65 22.27 1.75
C MET A 739 -9.62 23.21 1.08
N HIS A 740 -8.96 24.07 1.87
CA HIS A 740 -8.07 25.16 1.40
C HIS A 740 -8.74 26.10 0.39
N GLY A 741 -10.06 26.25 0.45
CA GLY A 741 -10.83 27.08 -0.49
C GLY A 741 -11.14 26.43 -1.83
N VAL A 742 -10.80 25.14 -1.99
CA VAL A 742 -11.13 24.35 -3.19
C VAL A 742 -12.61 23.96 -3.14
N ASP A 743 -13.34 24.23 -4.21
CA ASP A 743 -14.68 23.70 -4.43
C ASP A 743 -14.57 22.20 -4.77
N TRP A 744 -14.59 21.38 -3.71
CA TRP A 744 -14.31 19.95 -3.80
C TRP A 744 -15.35 19.20 -4.65
N ASP A 745 -16.63 19.60 -4.58
CA ASP A 745 -17.71 19.02 -5.37
C ASP A 745 -17.54 19.30 -6.86
N LYS A 746 -17.22 20.54 -7.19
CA LYS A 746 -16.95 20.96 -8.58
C LYS A 746 -15.73 20.25 -9.15
N MET A 747 -14.63 20.16 -8.39
CA MET A 747 -13.43 19.46 -8.85
C MET A 747 -13.67 17.96 -8.97
N THR A 748 -14.40 17.35 -8.04
CA THR A 748 -14.82 15.95 -8.15
C THR A 748 -15.59 15.67 -9.44
N ALA A 749 -16.58 16.51 -9.77
CA ALA A 749 -17.35 16.38 -11.02
C ALA A 749 -16.47 16.54 -12.27
N ALA A 750 -15.51 17.48 -12.23
CA ALA A 750 -14.58 17.73 -13.33
C ALA A 750 -13.67 16.54 -13.62
N TYR A 751 -13.19 15.82 -12.58
CA TYR A 751 -12.32 14.65 -12.75
C TYR A 751 -13.09 13.34 -12.96
N ARG A 752 -14.30 13.19 -12.40
CA ARG A 752 -15.15 11.99 -12.58
C ARG A 752 -15.39 11.62 -14.04
N ARG A 753 -15.53 12.61 -14.91
CA ARG A 753 -15.80 12.40 -16.33
C ARG A 753 -14.72 11.62 -17.08
N PHE A 754 -13.51 11.51 -16.49
CA PHE A 754 -12.42 10.72 -17.07
C PHE A 754 -12.51 9.22 -16.76
N LEU A 755 -13.25 8.81 -15.71
CA LEU A 755 -13.34 7.40 -15.29
C LEU A 755 -13.74 6.42 -16.40
N PRO A 756 -14.73 6.72 -17.28
CA PRO A 756 -15.10 5.81 -18.37
C PRO A 756 -13.98 5.60 -19.41
N HIS A 757 -12.97 6.46 -19.41
CA HIS A 757 -11.84 6.42 -20.34
C HIS A 757 -10.58 5.78 -19.75
N ILE A 758 -10.67 5.26 -18.53
CA ILE A 758 -9.59 4.63 -17.79
C ILE A 758 -9.92 3.16 -17.56
N ASP A 759 -9.02 2.26 -17.98
CA ASP A 759 -9.20 0.83 -17.85
C ASP A 759 -8.06 0.11 -17.12
N ASN A 760 -7.04 0.86 -16.67
CA ASN A 760 -5.89 0.34 -15.94
C ASN A 760 -5.64 1.14 -14.64
N ASN A 761 -4.80 0.59 -13.75
CA ASN A 761 -4.56 1.19 -12.45
C ASN A 761 -3.45 2.24 -12.44
N TYR A 762 -2.61 2.33 -13.46
CA TYR A 762 -1.65 3.43 -13.62
C TYR A 762 -2.39 4.74 -13.88
N ASP A 763 -3.23 4.76 -14.93
CA ASP A 763 -4.07 5.91 -15.26
C ASP A 763 -5.01 6.30 -14.11
N PHE A 764 -5.56 5.30 -13.39
CA PHE A 764 -6.43 5.56 -12.25
C PHE A 764 -5.66 6.20 -11.08
N ALA A 765 -4.45 5.74 -10.77
CA ALA A 765 -3.60 6.33 -9.73
C ALA A 765 -3.20 7.76 -10.09
N GLU A 766 -2.89 8.02 -11.36
CA GLU A 766 -2.60 9.35 -11.87
C GLU A 766 -3.81 10.28 -11.80
N LEU A 767 -5.00 9.80 -12.19
CA LEU A 767 -6.26 10.55 -12.04
C LEU A 767 -6.50 10.96 -10.59
N LEU A 768 -6.31 10.03 -9.65
CA LEU A 768 -6.45 10.33 -8.21
C LEU A 768 -5.42 11.37 -7.76
N SER A 769 -4.17 11.25 -8.19
CA SER A 769 -3.10 12.19 -7.84
C SER A 769 -3.33 13.58 -8.43
N GLU A 770 -3.76 13.67 -9.69
CA GLU A 770 -4.12 14.94 -10.33
C GLU A 770 -5.28 15.64 -9.59
N TRP A 771 -6.31 14.88 -9.24
CA TRP A 771 -7.47 15.41 -8.52
C TRP A 771 -7.12 15.83 -7.08
N LEU A 772 -6.43 14.96 -6.32
CA LEU A 772 -5.98 15.26 -4.96
C LEU A 772 -4.95 16.40 -4.92
N GLY A 773 -4.18 16.56 -6.00
CA GLY A 773 -3.23 17.65 -6.15
C GLY A 773 -3.84 19.05 -6.07
N GLU A 774 -5.16 19.21 -6.36
CA GLU A 774 -5.89 20.48 -6.22
C GLU A 774 -5.92 20.99 -4.78
N LEU A 775 -5.85 20.07 -3.79
CA LEU A 775 -5.87 20.42 -2.36
C LEU A 775 -4.59 21.10 -1.87
N ASN A 776 -3.51 21.09 -2.66
CA ASN A 776 -2.22 21.67 -2.31
C ASN A 776 -1.73 21.27 -0.93
N VAL A 777 -1.64 19.97 -0.69
CA VAL A 777 -1.14 19.41 0.57
C VAL A 777 -0.21 18.24 0.29
N SER A 778 0.84 18.08 1.08
CA SER A 778 1.73 16.93 1.01
C SER A 778 1.03 15.66 1.50
N HIS A 779 1.56 14.49 1.13
CA HIS A 779 1.05 13.17 1.52
C HIS A 779 -0.37 12.84 0.98
N THR A 780 -0.80 13.52 -0.09
CA THR A 780 -1.97 13.13 -0.87
C THR A 780 -1.54 12.59 -2.24
N GLY A 781 -2.33 11.71 -2.82
CA GLY A 781 -2.06 11.11 -4.13
C GLY A 781 -2.51 9.64 -4.18
N GLY A 782 -2.52 9.08 -5.39
CA GLY A 782 -2.73 7.67 -5.67
C GLY A 782 -1.44 7.03 -6.14
N ARG A 783 -1.19 5.75 -5.78
CA ARG A 783 -0.06 4.98 -6.28
C ARG A 783 -0.50 3.59 -6.64
N PHE A 784 0.03 3.08 -7.73
CA PHE A 784 -0.16 1.69 -8.13
C PHE A 784 1.18 0.95 -8.10
N TYR A 785 1.17 -0.24 -7.52
CA TYR A 785 2.31 -1.14 -7.48
C TYR A 785 1.92 -2.42 -8.22
N PRO A 786 2.42 -2.62 -9.45
CA PRO A 786 2.06 -3.79 -10.24
C PRO A 786 2.53 -5.07 -9.55
N LYS A 787 1.69 -6.09 -9.61
CA LYS A 787 2.06 -7.46 -9.23
C LYS A 787 2.59 -8.15 -10.49
N GLY A 788 3.89 -8.24 -10.64
CA GLY A 788 4.49 -8.87 -11.81
C GLY A 788 5.76 -9.66 -11.46
N GLN A 789 6.26 -10.43 -12.41
CA GLN A 789 7.60 -11.00 -12.34
C GLN A 789 8.57 -9.86 -12.62
N SER A 790 9.34 -9.44 -11.61
CA SER A 790 10.44 -8.52 -11.82
C SER A 790 11.73 -9.30 -12.03
N GLU A 791 12.65 -8.72 -12.80
CA GLU A 791 14.01 -9.21 -12.96
C GLU A 791 14.96 -8.38 -12.06
N PRO A 792 14.98 -8.61 -10.73
CA PRO A 792 15.74 -7.76 -9.82
C PRO A 792 17.22 -7.78 -10.14
N THR A 793 17.78 -6.62 -10.42
CA THR A 793 19.23 -6.44 -10.64
C THR A 793 19.95 -6.53 -9.30
N ALA A 794 21.01 -7.32 -9.25
CA ALA A 794 21.89 -7.44 -8.10
C ALA A 794 22.99 -6.39 -8.12
N SER A 795 23.39 -5.91 -6.93
CA SER A 795 24.52 -5.00 -6.79
C SER A 795 25.80 -5.76 -6.44
N LEU A 796 26.90 -5.36 -7.07
CA LEU A 796 28.26 -5.80 -6.75
C LEU A 796 28.86 -5.02 -5.56
N GLY A 797 28.19 -3.99 -5.03
CA GLY A 797 28.72 -3.13 -3.97
C GLY A 797 29.87 -2.25 -4.41
N LEU A 798 29.83 -1.78 -5.63
CA LEU A 798 30.90 -1.02 -6.27
C LEU A 798 30.36 0.29 -6.86
N PHE A 799 31.20 1.33 -6.90
CA PHE A 799 31.02 2.46 -7.81
C PHE A 799 31.87 2.26 -9.05
N PHE A 800 31.33 2.68 -10.22
CA PHE A 800 32.00 2.58 -11.51
C PHE A 800 32.40 3.95 -12.04
N ASP A 801 33.47 3.99 -12.82
CA ASP A 801 33.85 5.17 -13.59
C ASP A 801 33.07 5.19 -14.91
N TRP A 802 32.08 6.04 -14.96
CA TRP A 802 31.17 6.20 -16.10
C TRP A 802 31.86 6.79 -17.35
N ASN A 803 33.06 7.36 -17.19
CA ASN A 803 33.87 7.86 -18.32
C ASN A 803 34.73 6.78 -18.95
N TYR A 804 34.75 5.55 -18.41
CA TYR A 804 35.52 4.46 -18.94
C TYR A 804 34.87 3.87 -20.18
N THR A 805 35.55 4.01 -21.36
CA THR A 805 35.08 3.54 -22.68
C THR A 805 35.65 2.20 -23.11
N GLY A 806 36.51 1.57 -22.30
CA GLY A 806 37.16 0.28 -22.60
C GLY A 806 36.22 -0.92 -22.40
N LYS A 807 36.73 -2.10 -22.71
CA LYS A 807 36.08 -3.37 -22.40
C LYS A 807 36.01 -3.56 -20.88
N GLY A 808 34.89 -4.10 -20.38
CA GLY A 808 34.67 -4.29 -18.98
C GLY A 808 34.12 -3.04 -18.28
N MET A 809 34.12 -3.05 -16.96
CA MET A 809 33.68 -1.94 -16.07
C MET A 809 34.84 -1.55 -15.16
N LEU A 810 35.28 -0.30 -15.21
CA LEU A 810 36.33 0.22 -14.33
C LEU A 810 35.73 0.57 -12.96
N ILE A 811 36.30 0.01 -11.90
CA ILE A 811 35.87 0.26 -10.52
C ILE A 811 36.46 1.59 -10.06
N ALA A 812 35.58 2.53 -9.66
CA ALA A 812 35.95 3.79 -9.05
C ALA A 812 36.10 3.67 -7.50
N GLU A 813 35.25 2.85 -6.86
CA GLU A 813 35.30 2.64 -5.42
C GLU A 813 34.72 1.27 -5.04
N VAL A 814 35.27 0.63 -4.00
CA VAL A 814 34.72 -0.55 -3.33
C VAL A 814 33.98 -0.07 -2.08
N VAL A 815 32.67 -0.34 -2.00
CA VAL A 815 31.84 0.08 -0.86
C VAL A 815 32.13 -0.79 0.36
N GLU A 816 32.37 -0.14 1.51
CA GLU A 816 32.62 -0.81 2.80
C GLU A 816 31.48 -1.78 3.15
N LYS A 817 31.82 -2.97 3.61
CA LYS A 817 30.90 -4.10 3.90
C LYS A 817 30.14 -4.62 2.67
N GLY A 818 30.53 -4.23 1.48
CA GLY A 818 30.03 -4.79 0.23
C GLY A 818 30.63 -6.15 -0.11
N PRO A 819 30.16 -6.80 -1.20
CA PRO A 819 30.62 -8.14 -1.61
C PRO A 819 32.13 -8.27 -1.84
N PHE A 820 32.80 -7.20 -2.23
CA PHE A 820 34.24 -7.16 -2.44
C PHE A 820 35.05 -6.59 -1.25
N ASP A 821 34.41 -6.16 -0.18
CA ASP A 821 35.11 -5.70 1.04
C ASP A 821 35.34 -6.89 1.98
N THR A 822 36.24 -7.77 1.61
CA THR A 822 36.60 -8.98 2.35
C THR A 822 38.11 -9.07 2.54
N ALA A 823 38.58 -9.79 3.56
CA ALA A 823 40.02 -9.94 3.85
C ALA A 823 40.82 -10.58 2.73
N ASN A 824 40.17 -11.31 1.84
CA ASN A 824 40.86 -12.10 0.76
C ASN A 824 40.75 -11.46 -0.61
N THR A 825 40.00 -10.36 -0.77
CA THR A 825 39.86 -9.69 -2.06
C THR A 825 41.13 -8.95 -2.46
N ARG A 826 41.40 -8.94 -3.76
CA ARG A 826 42.45 -8.11 -4.37
C ARG A 826 41.87 -6.91 -5.13
N VAL A 827 40.55 -6.82 -5.17
CA VAL A 827 39.82 -5.76 -5.88
C VAL A 827 40.00 -4.42 -5.18
N LYS A 828 40.35 -3.40 -5.95
CA LYS A 828 40.52 -2.00 -5.53
C LYS A 828 40.03 -1.05 -6.60
N ALA A 829 39.87 0.21 -6.30
CA ALA A 829 39.69 1.25 -7.30
C ALA A 829 40.79 1.13 -8.39
N GLY A 830 40.42 1.29 -9.65
CA GLY A 830 41.25 1.08 -10.80
C GLY A 830 41.31 -0.36 -11.34
N THR A 831 40.63 -1.33 -10.70
CA THR A 831 40.43 -2.68 -11.24
C THR A 831 39.29 -2.67 -12.27
N VAL A 832 39.42 -3.45 -13.34
CA VAL A 832 38.39 -3.64 -14.37
C VAL A 832 37.71 -4.99 -14.19
N ILE A 833 36.40 -5.03 -14.18
CA ILE A 833 35.61 -6.26 -14.31
C ILE A 833 35.47 -6.57 -15.80
N GLU A 834 36.14 -7.62 -16.28
CA GLU A 834 36.09 -8.03 -17.70
C GLU A 834 34.94 -8.98 -18.00
N LYS A 835 34.59 -9.89 -17.07
CA LYS A 835 33.53 -10.90 -17.27
C LYS A 835 32.73 -11.14 -16.00
N ILE A 836 31.47 -11.53 -16.19
CA ILE A 836 30.61 -12.07 -15.15
C ILE A 836 30.13 -13.46 -15.59
N ASP A 837 30.34 -14.49 -14.76
CA ASP A 837 30.03 -15.90 -15.05
C ASP A 837 30.59 -16.36 -16.45
N GLY A 838 31.78 -15.89 -16.81
CA GLY A 838 32.46 -16.20 -18.07
C GLY A 838 31.99 -15.38 -19.28
N VAL A 839 30.91 -14.58 -19.14
CA VAL A 839 30.43 -13.71 -20.23
C VAL A 839 31.21 -12.39 -20.26
N GLU A 840 31.78 -12.02 -21.39
CA GLU A 840 32.55 -10.80 -21.57
C GLU A 840 31.66 -9.56 -21.57
N ILE A 841 32.08 -8.51 -20.86
CA ILE A 841 31.42 -7.21 -20.84
C ILE A 841 32.00 -6.35 -21.94
N THR A 842 31.23 -6.16 -23.01
CA THR A 842 31.61 -5.33 -24.15
C THR A 842 30.90 -3.98 -24.14
N PRO A 843 31.42 -2.95 -24.83
CA PRO A 843 30.73 -1.67 -24.95
C PRO A 843 29.37 -1.76 -25.65
N ASP A 844 29.14 -2.77 -26.47
CA ASP A 844 27.92 -2.97 -27.27
C ASP A 844 26.85 -3.77 -26.54
N ALA A 845 27.09 -4.19 -25.27
CA ALA A 845 26.15 -5.01 -24.50
C ALA A 845 25.69 -4.32 -23.22
N ASP A 846 24.42 -4.46 -22.93
CA ASP A 846 23.86 -4.12 -21.62
C ASP A 846 24.30 -5.17 -20.60
N TYR A 847 25.21 -4.80 -19.69
CA TYR A 847 25.77 -5.71 -18.70
C TYR A 847 24.83 -6.00 -17.53
N TYR A 848 23.74 -5.22 -17.35
CA TYR A 848 22.79 -5.48 -16.27
C TYR A 848 22.08 -6.82 -16.43
N THR A 849 21.93 -7.30 -17.67
CA THR A 849 21.44 -8.66 -17.95
C THR A 849 22.23 -9.74 -17.22
N LEU A 850 23.54 -9.51 -16.98
CA LEU A 850 24.42 -10.44 -16.26
C LEU A 850 24.22 -10.39 -14.73
N LEU A 851 23.57 -9.35 -14.22
CA LEU A 851 23.32 -9.13 -12.80
C LEU A 851 21.87 -9.41 -12.40
N ASN A 852 20.95 -9.49 -13.37
CA ASN A 852 19.55 -9.76 -13.10
C ASN A 852 19.36 -11.15 -12.48
N ASN A 853 18.59 -11.21 -11.39
CA ASN A 853 18.33 -12.43 -10.60
C ASN A 853 19.57 -13.07 -9.95
N LYS A 854 20.68 -12.34 -9.77
CA LYS A 854 21.96 -12.83 -9.18
C LYS A 854 22.11 -12.58 -7.68
N ALA A 855 21.26 -11.77 -7.08
CA ALA A 855 21.35 -11.49 -5.64
C ALA A 855 21.32 -12.78 -4.81
N ARG A 856 22.24 -12.88 -3.84
CA ARG A 856 22.44 -14.05 -2.94
C ARG A 856 22.90 -15.34 -3.66
N LYS A 857 23.37 -15.26 -4.91
CA LYS A 857 23.91 -16.40 -5.67
C LYS A 857 25.41 -16.22 -5.88
N LYS A 858 26.16 -17.32 -5.78
CA LYS A 858 27.59 -17.28 -6.12
C LYS A 858 27.77 -16.87 -7.58
N THR A 859 28.62 -15.88 -7.81
CA THR A 859 28.88 -15.28 -9.11
C THR A 859 30.39 -15.20 -9.33
N LEU A 860 30.88 -15.73 -10.46
CA LEU A 860 32.27 -15.66 -10.85
C LEU A 860 32.54 -14.33 -11.55
N VAL A 861 33.55 -13.59 -11.11
CA VAL A 861 33.93 -12.31 -11.69
C VAL A 861 35.38 -12.40 -12.16
N SER A 862 35.63 -12.18 -13.46
CA SER A 862 36.98 -12.10 -14.04
C SER A 862 37.46 -10.65 -14.03
N LEU A 863 38.64 -10.43 -13.50
CA LEU A 863 39.16 -9.13 -13.08
C LEU A 863 40.50 -8.85 -13.79
N PHE A 864 40.76 -7.59 -14.07
CA PHE A 864 42.00 -7.11 -14.73
C PHE A 864 42.50 -5.84 -14.03
N ASN A 865 43.79 -5.83 -13.72
CA ASN A 865 44.48 -4.63 -13.28
C ASN A 865 45.21 -3.98 -14.46
N PRO A 866 44.78 -2.78 -14.92
CA PRO A 866 45.40 -2.11 -16.08
C PRO A 866 46.85 -1.68 -15.85
N GLN A 867 47.30 -1.48 -14.62
CA GLN A 867 48.64 -1.04 -14.25
C GLN A 867 49.62 -2.23 -14.25
N THR A 868 49.26 -3.31 -13.53
CA THR A 868 50.09 -4.51 -13.38
C THR A 868 49.93 -5.50 -14.53
N LYS A 869 48.88 -5.35 -15.36
CA LYS A 869 48.48 -6.28 -16.42
C LYS A 869 48.07 -7.68 -15.93
N GLU A 870 47.87 -7.82 -14.64
CA GLU A 870 47.45 -9.07 -14.01
C GLU A 870 45.94 -9.31 -14.25
N ARG A 871 45.58 -10.60 -14.46
CA ARG A 871 44.23 -11.09 -14.53
C ARG A 871 44.03 -12.18 -13.49
N TRP A 872 42.89 -12.14 -12.81
CA TRP A 872 42.47 -13.14 -11.80
C TRP A 872 40.96 -13.26 -11.76
N GLU A 873 40.47 -14.20 -10.99
CA GLU A 873 39.05 -14.42 -10.80
C GLU A 873 38.73 -14.46 -9.31
N GLU A 874 37.56 -13.95 -8.96
CA GLU A 874 37.00 -14.03 -7.62
C GLU A 874 35.56 -14.52 -7.71
N VAL A 875 35.13 -15.33 -6.72
CA VAL A 875 33.72 -15.74 -6.54
C VAL A 875 33.13 -14.91 -5.44
N ILE A 876 32.09 -14.17 -5.75
CA ILE A 876 31.38 -13.30 -4.80
C ILE A 876 29.91 -13.69 -4.69
N ILE A 877 29.20 -13.10 -3.74
CA ILE A 877 27.74 -13.19 -3.60
C ILE A 877 27.18 -11.78 -3.70
N PRO A 878 26.64 -11.38 -4.87
CA PRO A 878 26.00 -10.07 -5.05
C PRO A 878 24.86 -9.86 -4.07
N ILE A 879 24.64 -8.61 -3.70
CA ILE A 879 23.58 -8.20 -2.76
C ILE A 879 22.37 -7.63 -3.50
N THR A 880 21.23 -7.53 -2.80
CA THR A 880 20.03 -6.86 -3.32
C THR A 880 20.24 -5.35 -3.37
N ASN A 881 19.47 -4.64 -4.21
CA ASN A 881 19.48 -3.17 -4.24
C ASN A 881 19.11 -2.56 -2.88
N GLY A 882 18.16 -3.15 -2.15
CA GLY A 882 17.83 -2.68 -0.80
C GLY A 882 18.99 -2.81 0.19
N ALA A 883 19.76 -3.92 0.13
CA ALA A 883 20.95 -4.07 0.96
C ALA A 883 22.05 -3.06 0.54
N PHE A 884 22.19 -2.81 -0.75
CA PHE A 884 23.13 -1.82 -1.27
C PHE A 884 22.76 -0.40 -0.82
N SER A 885 21.48 -0.02 -0.88
CA SER A 885 21.00 1.29 -0.40
C SER A 885 21.35 1.53 1.08
N ASN A 886 21.27 0.48 1.91
CA ASN A 886 21.69 0.58 3.32
C ASN A 886 23.20 0.86 3.46
N LEU A 887 24.03 0.26 2.59
CA LEU A 887 25.48 0.53 2.57
C LEU A 887 25.78 1.96 2.07
N LEU A 888 25.05 2.42 1.05
CA LEU A 888 25.18 3.80 0.55
C LEU A 888 24.78 4.83 1.61
N TYR A 889 23.71 4.57 2.39
CA TYR A 889 23.34 5.43 3.51
C TYR A 889 24.44 5.46 4.57
N ALA A 890 24.97 4.33 4.98
CA ALA A 890 26.05 4.26 5.96
C ALA A 890 27.32 5.00 5.48
N ARG A 891 27.66 4.85 4.18
CA ARG A 891 28.75 5.57 3.52
C ARG A 891 28.52 7.10 3.56
N TRP A 892 27.30 7.53 3.20
CA TRP A 892 26.91 8.94 3.20
C TRP A 892 27.03 9.56 4.60
N VAL A 893 26.53 8.89 5.64
CA VAL A 893 26.67 9.33 7.04
C VAL A 893 28.14 9.48 7.42
N LYS A 894 28.99 8.51 7.07
CA LYS A 894 30.43 8.56 7.37
C LYS A 894 31.13 9.73 6.65
N GLN A 895 30.77 9.98 5.39
CA GLN A 895 31.31 11.12 4.63
C GLN A 895 30.85 12.47 5.25
N ARG A 896 29.56 12.61 5.59
CA ARG A 896 29.05 13.85 6.21
C ARG A 896 29.66 14.08 7.58
N ALA A 897 29.89 13.03 8.37
CA ALA A 897 30.62 13.15 9.63
C ALA A 897 32.05 13.70 9.39
N ALA A 898 32.78 13.17 8.41
CA ALA A 898 34.13 13.66 8.08
C ALA A 898 34.18 15.10 7.53
N ASP A 899 33.06 15.59 6.95
CA ASP A 899 32.97 16.98 6.48
C ASP A 899 32.76 17.97 7.64
N VAL A 900 32.28 17.50 8.79
CA VAL A 900 32.03 18.32 10.01
C VAL A 900 33.25 18.35 10.94
N ASP A 901 34.00 17.23 11.02
CA ASP A 901 35.24 17.12 11.81
C ASP A 901 36.40 17.91 11.16
#